data_12d48ab369a0de7ce214221c686612ea
#
_entry.id   12d48ab369a0de7ce214221c686612ea
#
_cell.length_a   1.000
_cell.length_b   1.000
_cell.length_c   1.000
_cell.angle_alpha   90.00
_cell.angle_beta   90.00
_cell.angle_gamma   90.00
#
_symmetry.space_group_name_H-M   'P 1'
#
loop_
_entity.id
_entity.type
_entity.pdbx_description
1 polymer ?
#
loop_
_entity_poly.entity_id
_entity_poly.type
_entity_poly.pdbx_seq_one_letter_code
_entity_poly.pdbx_strand_id
1 'polypeptide(L)'
;MAAGAAGTAAAAGISSSASAQTASSATASTARKGFDAAAKNGAKFAPEPLPIQDAQGLKLTHTFSLGESTLSEYGFITAARWGVVRGHVKGGKIMDLTPFEHDYAPSMNLEGLRELPYTPSRIRYPMVREGYLKNGPASRDKRGEEKFVRVSWDTALDLVAKEMNRVYDNYGPSAVFGRSYGWMSTGKVNAAINLQQRLLNLRGGFIQCINSYSTAAISRILPYVVGTGDPRSTSWEMVLKHSERVILWGADPLVTNDIDWLTTLHNGAGYFRALKAKGTKTISINPIATDTAEYLGSEWIAPRPGTDCAMMLGMIHELVRTKKTDEAFLAKCTYGWPELRDYVMGKTDGIEKTPAWAAQECGVPAEKIVELVHDMQSHRTMIMMGWGIQRIQYGEQSHWMGFALAAALGQIGLPGGGIGTNYAYSNGGTPMAYGPFLGGISSSVKPVKASTLPWKGSKVIPVARFADCFVNPGKVIDFNGTKVTYPEVRLVMWAGGNPFAHQPDTMNLERAWKKPETVIVTDTVWTATARHADIVLPAATAFEHADITNIGTYSNDGIVAMQQAIEPQWESKSDYWIFSQLAERLGCQEAFTEGLDEMGWIRRLYGDAQKMGERIGVKLPNFEDFWKKGYVLFDVREKDRKFVAFEDFRKDPKAHSLDTESGLIQLYSPQIAGYKYADCLGHPSYFVPSEGVNTKTQDTPLALMACKSRYRMHSQLDGTTSHHFANIEDREPCWINPADAKTRGIESGDVVLVRNKRGALLAGAYVTDRVMPGVVVVHHGAWFAPMDVNGRRIDVHGNSNTLTMDVPTSSLACGNIASTALVEVEKWKGELPRVYVYDQPERVLV
;
A
#
# COMPACT_ATOMS: atom_id res chain seq x y z
N MET A 1 21.85 -13.97 -2.40
CA MET A 1 22.33 -12.61 -2.66
C MET A 1 21.12 -11.72 -2.65
N ALA A 2 21.01 -10.77 -1.72
CA ALA A 2 19.85 -9.91 -1.61
C ALA A 2 19.99 -8.81 -2.63
N ALA A 3 19.35 -8.96 -3.77
CA ALA A 3 19.07 -7.83 -4.62
C ALA A 3 17.88 -7.08 -4.02
N GLY A 4 18.13 -5.96 -3.41
CA GLY A 4 17.09 -4.95 -3.24
C GLY A 4 16.64 -4.56 -4.63
N ALA A 5 15.39 -4.81 -4.97
CA ALA A 5 14.80 -4.31 -6.18
C ALA A 5 14.63 -2.78 -6.07
N ALA A 6 15.72 -2.07 -6.25
CA ALA A 6 15.67 -0.73 -6.80
C ALA A 6 15.59 -0.95 -8.32
N GLY A 7 14.41 -0.83 -8.89
CA GLY A 7 14.25 -0.84 -10.32
C GLY A 7 15.08 0.30 -10.92
N THR A 8 16.16 -0.04 -11.57
CA THR A 8 16.86 0.86 -12.49
C THR A 8 16.01 0.97 -13.75
N ALA A 9 15.10 1.92 -13.74
CA ALA A 9 14.42 2.30 -14.97
C ALA A 9 15.10 3.55 -15.50
N ALA A 10 15.65 3.43 -16.66
CA ALA A 10 16.22 4.54 -17.41
C ALA A 10 15.08 5.39 -18.01
N ALA A 11 15.24 6.65 -17.85
CA ALA A 11 14.32 7.73 -18.13
C ALA A 11 14.12 8.05 -19.60
N ALA A 12 13.05 8.78 -19.86
CA ALA A 12 12.98 9.64 -21.02
C ALA A 12 11.76 10.56 -21.14
N GLY A 13 12.05 11.77 -21.45
CA GLY A 13 11.32 13.00 -21.39
C GLY A 13 10.23 13.39 -22.34
N ILE A 14 9.38 14.36 -22.00
CA ILE A 14 8.57 15.20 -22.89
C ILE A 14 8.11 16.49 -22.25
N SER A 15 8.19 17.56 -23.07
CA SER A 15 7.47 18.78 -22.88
C SER A 15 6.08 18.74 -23.51
N SER A 16 5.07 19.23 -22.83
CA SER A 16 3.88 19.78 -23.48
C SER A 16 3.45 21.04 -22.77
N SER A 17 3.44 22.13 -23.55
CA SER A 17 2.72 23.34 -23.20
C SER A 17 1.22 23.05 -23.20
N ALA A 18 0.60 23.02 -22.05
CA ALA A 18 -0.85 23.12 -21.95
C ALA A 18 -1.21 24.42 -21.26
N SER A 19 -1.96 25.22 -21.97
CA SER A 19 -2.50 26.49 -21.51
C SER A 19 -3.52 26.28 -20.38
N ALA A 20 -3.39 27.04 -19.34
CA ALA A 20 -4.16 26.95 -18.12
C ALA A 20 -5.43 27.78 -18.05
N GLN A 21 -6.52 27.27 -17.53
CA GLN A 21 -7.72 28.00 -17.12
C GLN A 21 -8.21 27.58 -15.72
N THR A 22 -8.63 28.58 -15.00
CA THR A 22 -8.89 28.62 -13.57
C THR A 22 -10.10 27.83 -13.11
N ALA A 23 -9.92 26.98 -12.10
CA ALA A 23 -11.01 26.61 -11.22
C ALA A 23 -10.73 27.19 -9.83
N SER A 24 -11.70 27.89 -9.28
CA SER A 24 -11.57 28.64 -8.05
C SER A 24 -11.55 27.75 -6.81
N SER A 25 -10.94 28.26 -5.74
CA SER A 25 -11.01 27.74 -4.36
C SER A 25 -12.44 27.44 -3.87
N ALA A 26 -13.45 27.84 -4.63
CA ALA A 26 -14.86 27.50 -4.39
C ALA A 26 -15.18 26.02 -4.48
N THR A 27 -14.44 25.20 -5.25
CA THR A 27 -14.75 23.76 -5.41
C THR A 27 -14.33 22.90 -4.24
N ALA A 28 -13.16 23.13 -3.67
CA ALA A 28 -12.78 22.47 -2.41
C ALA A 28 -13.67 22.94 -1.24
N SER A 29 -14.03 24.22 -1.22
CA SER A 29 -14.98 24.82 -0.27
C SER A 29 -16.42 24.30 -0.46
N THR A 30 -16.83 23.98 -1.69
CA THR A 30 -18.19 23.49 -1.98
C THR A 30 -18.31 22.00 -1.66
N ALA A 31 -17.28 21.20 -1.95
CA ALA A 31 -17.20 19.81 -1.50
C ALA A 31 -17.23 19.75 0.05
N ARG A 32 -16.42 20.59 0.71
CA ARG A 32 -16.41 20.68 2.17
C ARG A 32 -17.77 21.09 2.74
N LYS A 33 -18.47 22.07 2.15
CA LYS A 33 -19.81 22.48 2.57
C LYS A 33 -20.84 21.37 2.37
N GLY A 34 -20.72 20.57 1.33
CA GLY A 34 -21.55 19.37 1.10
C GLY A 34 -21.35 18.31 2.20
N PHE A 35 -20.11 18.02 2.54
CA PHE A 35 -19.75 17.10 3.61
C PHE A 35 -20.20 17.61 4.98
N ASP A 36 -19.93 18.87 5.31
CA ASP A 36 -20.37 19.51 6.56
C ASP A 36 -21.90 19.51 6.71
N ALA A 37 -22.64 19.68 5.63
CA ALA A 37 -24.10 19.63 5.64
C ALA A 37 -24.61 18.20 5.82
N ALA A 38 -23.98 17.22 5.21
CA ALA A 38 -24.33 15.81 5.37
C ALA A 38 -24.04 15.32 6.80
N ALA A 39 -22.88 15.68 7.35
CA ALA A 39 -22.52 15.33 8.73
C ALA A 39 -23.45 15.95 9.78
N LYS A 40 -23.88 17.21 9.57
CA LYS A 40 -24.79 17.91 10.49
C LYS A 40 -26.24 17.42 10.47
N ASN A 41 -26.67 16.82 9.37
CA ASN A 41 -28.07 16.45 9.17
C ASN A 41 -28.37 14.96 9.38
N GLY A 42 -27.39 14.14 9.84
CA GLY A 42 -27.53 12.69 9.88
C GLY A 42 -27.86 12.10 8.51
N ALA A 43 -27.56 12.86 7.46
CA ALA A 43 -27.84 12.43 6.10
C ALA A 43 -27.01 11.19 5.78
N LYS A 44 -27.64 10.24 5.15
CA LYS A 44 -27.03 9.02 4.64
C LYS A 44 -25.80 9.40 3.83
N PHE A 45 -24.61 9.05 4.36
CA PHE A 45 -23.37 9.35 3.69
C PHE A 45 -23.28 8.49 2.41
N ALA A 46 -23.45 9.13 1.27
CA ALA A 46 -23.04 8.56 0.00
C ALA A 46 -21.63 9.04 -0.28
N PRO A 47 -20.64 8.17 -0.44
CA PRO A 47 -19.34 8.61 -0.92
C PRO A 47 -19.56 9.26 -2.28
N GLU A 48 -19.39 10.57 -2.34
CA GLU A 48 -19.43 11.26 -3.62
C GLU A 48 -18.34 10.67 -4.52
N PRO A 49 -18.62 10.45 -5.81
CA PRO A 49 -17.58 10.13 -6.78
C PRO A 49 -16.48 11.17 -6.63
N LEU A 50 -15.22 10.78 -6.84
CA LEU A 50 -14.10 11.72 -6.83
C LEU A 50 -14.51 12.97 -7.59
N PRO A 51 -14.31 14.18 -7.04
CA PRO A 51 -14.52 15.42 -7.78
C PRO A 51 -13.45 15.55 -8.87
N ILE A 52 -13.39 14.56 -9.74
CA ILE A 52 -12.61 14.60 -10.96
C ILE A 52 -13.46 15.39 -11.90
N GLN A 53 -13.15 16.67 -12.03
CA GLN A 53 -13.79 17.50 -13.01
C GLN A 53 -13.48 16.97 -14.40
N ASP A 54 -14.38 17.32 -15.33
CA ASP A 54 -14.36 16.86 -16.71
C ASP A 54 -13.01 17.09 -17.44
N ALA A 55 -12.92 16.65 -18.69
CA ALA A 55 -11.72 16.71 -19.51
C ALA A 55 -11.18 18.15 -19.75
N GLN A 56 -11.89 19.18 -19.34
CA GLN A 56 -11.42 20.58 -19.42
C GLN A 56 -10.59 20.99 -18.23
N GLY A 57 -10.45 20.07 -17.28
CA GLY A 57 -9.34 20.05 -16.36
C GLY A 57 -9.51 20.87 -15.10
N LEU A 58 -9.11 20.28 -14.02
CA LEU A 58 -8.55 21.00 -12.90
C LEU A 58 -7.29 21.71 -13.37
N LYS A 59 -7.47 22.89 -13.90
CA LYS A 59 -6.41 23.86 -13.94
C LYS A 59 -6.38 24.56 -12.61
N LEU A 60 -5.46 24.11 -11.80
CA LEU A 60 -5.09 24.81 -10.61
C LEU A 60 -4.33 26.06 -11.03
N THR A 61 -4.98 27.16 -10.93
CA THR A 61 -4.36 28.47 -11.09
C THR A 61 -4.04 29.04 -9.72
N HIS A 62 -3.18 28.41 -9.00
CA HIS A 62 -2.42 29.10 -8.00
C HIS A 62 -0.97 29.07 -8.42
N THR A 63 -0.55 30.04 -9.21
CA THR A 63 0.84 30.44 -9.32
C THR A 63 1.24 31.04 -7.99
N PHE A 64 1.61 30.18 -7.05
CA PHE A 64 2.29 30.63 -5.86
C PHE A 64 3.78 30.61 -6.19
N SER A 65 4.38 31.78 -6.34
CA SER A 65 5.82 31.87 -6.47
C SER A 65 6.44 32.07 -5.09
N LEU A 66 7.45 31.26 -4.76
CA LEU A 66 8.29 31.51 -3.59
C LEU A 66 9.01 32.85 -3.80
N GLY A 67 8.51 33.93 -3.21
CA GLY A 67 9.06 35.30 -3.34
C GLY A 67 8.05 36.36 -3.75
N GLU A 68 6.87 35.96 -4.21
CA GLU A 68 5.75 36.87 -4.48
C GLU A 68 4.59 36.62 -3.52
N SER A 69 4.93 36.33 -2.25
CA SER A 69 3.93 36.08 -1.23
C SER A 69 3.20 37.39 -0.93
N THR A 70 1.93 37.47 -1.29
CA THR A 70 0.98 38.41 -0.70
C THR A 70 0.65 38.07 0.75
N LEU A 71 1.23 36.95 1.27
CA LEU A 71 1.04 36.45 2.61
C LEU A 71 2.07 37.05 3.55
N SER A 72 1.61 37.58 4.65
CA SER A 72 2.35 38.49 5.52
C SER A 72 3.53 37.92 6.29
N GLU A 73 3.80 36.59 6.21
CA GLU A 73 4.90 35.99 6.96
C GLU A 73 5.84 35.15 6.09
N TYR A 74 5.48 33.95 5.64
CA TYR A 74 6.21 33.24 4.58
C TYR A 74 5.42 32.07 3.98
N GLY A 75 5.73 31.79 2.72
CA GLY A 75 5.25 30.60 2.03
C GLY A 75 6.31 29.52 1.95
N PHE A 76 5.88 28.26 1.82
CA PHE A 76 6.75 27.11 1.68
C PHE A 76 6.25 26.15 0.61
N ILE A 77 7.12 25.26 0.16
CA ILE A 77 6.79 24.08 -0.65
C ILE A 77 7.31 22.84 0.06
N THR A 78 6.50 21.79 0.05
CA THR A 78 6.89 20.48 0.58
C THR A 78 6.15 19.37 -0.15
N ALA A 79 6.37 18.12 0.24
CA ALA A 79 5.74 16.97 -0.38
C ALA A 79 5.23 15.98 0.66
N ALA A 80 4.13 15.32 0.30
CA ALA A 80 3.58 14.19 1.01
C ALA A 80 3.26 13.07 0.00
N ARG A 81 2.83 11.92 0.47
CA ARG A 81 2.38 10.82 -0.40
C ARG A 81 1.18 11.23 -1.29
N TRP A 82 0.42 12.22 -0.86
CA TRP A 82 -0.77 12.78 -1.50
C TRP A 82 -0.49 13.94 -2.47
N GLY A 83 0.76 14.20 -2.77
CA GLY A 83 1.17 15.21 -3.72
C GLY A 83 2.18 16.22 -3.19
N VAL A 84 2.66 17.04 -4.08
CA VAL A 84 3.42 18.24 -3.77
C VAL A 84 2.43 19.31 -3.34
N VAL A 85 2.75 20.05 -2.28
CA VAL A 85 1.87 21.07 -1.72
C VAL A 85 2.63 22.37 -1.48
N ARG A 86 1.92 23.47 -1.59
CA ARG A 86 2.35 24.78 -1.12
C ARG A 86 1.50 25.17 0.07
N GLY A 87 2.02 26.01 0.91
CA GLY A 87 1.28 26.54 2.04
C GLY A 87 1.93 27.80 2.59
N HIS A 88 1.27 28.42 3.56
CA HIS A 88 1.88 29.51 4.28
C HIS A 88 1.71 29.38 5.78
N VAL A 89 2.62 30.00 6.50
CA VAL A 89 2.71 29.95 7.95
C VAL A 89 2.51 31.36 8.50
N LYS A 90 1.69 31.46 9.54
CA LYS A 90 1.46 32.66 10.33
C LYS A 90 1.45 32.33 11.80
N GLY A 91 2.22 33.09 12.59
CA GLY A 91 2.33 32.86 14.04
C GLY A 91 2.81 31.43 14.38
N GLY A 92 3.72 30.86 13.58
CA GLY A 92 4.23 29.50 13.79
C GLY A 92 3.27 28.36 13.46
N LYS A 93 2.14 28.65 12.78
CA LYS A 93 1.13 27.64 12.42
C LYS A 93 0.88 27.62 10.92
N ILE A 94 0.69 26.44 10.36
CA ILE A 94 0.27 26.26 8.97
C ILE A 94 -1.18 26.72 8.84
N MET A 95 -1.39 27.77 8.05
CA MET A 95 -2.71 28.37 7.85
C MET A 95 -3.51 27.67 6.78
N ASP A 96 -2.85 27.33 5.68
CA ASP A 96 -3.45 26.59 4.58
C ASP A 96 -2.43 25.67 3.90
N LEU A 97 -2.95 24.71 3.13
CA LEU A 97 -2.22 23.96 2.13
C LEU A 97 -2.97 24.08 0.81
N THR A 98 -2.26 24.51 -0.22
CA THR A 98 -2.76 24.61 -1.59
C THR A 98 -2.10 23.55 -2.46
N PRO A 99 -2.82 22.97 -3.40
CA PRO A 99 -2.25 22.01 -4.33
C PRO A 99 -1.15 22.63 -5.17
N PHE A 100 -0.20 21.79 -5.58
CA PHE A 100 0.84 22.18 -6.52
C PHE A 100 0.25 22.52 -7.90
N GLU A 101 0.76 23.56 -8.55
CA GLU A 101 0.23 24.08 -9.81
C GLU A 101 0.30 23.10 -10.99
N HIS A 102 1.07 22.03 -10.87
CA HIS A 102 1.20 20.97 -11.88
C HIS A 102 0.45 19.68 -11.52
N ASP A 103 -0.30 19.67 -10.43
CA ASP A 103 -1.06 18.50 -10.01
C ASP A 103 -2.35 18.36 -10.83
N TYR A 104 -2.59 17.17 -11.41
CA TYR A 104 -3.73 16.90 -12.28
C TYR A 104 -5.04 16.65 -11.53
N ALA A 105 -4.98 16.20 -10.28
CA ALA A 105 -6.16 15.88 -9.47
C ALA A 105 -5.81 15.89 -7.97
N PRO A 106 -5.68 17.08 -7.38
CA PRO A 106 -5.25 17.21 -5.98
C PRO A 106 -6.09 16.39 -5.03
N SER A 107 -5.41 15.75 -4.08
CA SER A 107 -6.06 14.91 -3.07
C SER A 107 -7.01 15.70 -2.18
N MET A 108 -8.15 15.12 -1.87
CA MET A 108 -9.06 15.65 -0.85
C MET A 108 -8.49 15.58 0.58
N ASN A 109 -7.41 14.82 0.78
CA ASN A 109 -6.78 14.61 2.08
C ASN A 109 -5.83 15.72 2.52
N LEU A 110 -5.68 16.81 1.75
CA LEU A 110 -4.77 17.91 2.06
C LEU A 110 -5.11 18.61 3.40
N GLU A 111 -6.40 18.71 3.74
CA GLU A 111 -6.82 19.28 5.02
C GLU A 111 -6.37 18.41 6.20
N GLY A 112 -6.49 17.10 6.08
CA GLY A 112 -5.97 16.16 7.09
C GLY A 112 -4.45 16.23 7.24
N LEU A 113 -3.72 16.49 6.14
CA LEU A 113 -2.28 16.72 6.21
C LEU A 113 -1.96 18.00 6.98
N ARG A 114 -2.70 19.10 6.75
CA ARG A 114 -2.54 20.36 7.47
C ARG A 114 -2.75 20.20 8.99
N GLU A 115 -3.68 19.35 9.38
CA GLU A 115 -4.01 19.08 10.78
C GLU A 115 -2.96 18.19 11.47
N LEU A 116 -2.23 17.36 10.72
CA LEU A 116 -1.38 16.31 11.28
C LEU A 116 -0.38 16.78 12.36
N PRO A 117 0.31 17.92 12.23
CA PRO A 117 1.20 18.41 13.30
C PRO A 117 0.48 18.74 14.61
N TYR A 118 -0.83 19.02 14.56
CA TYR A 118 -1.61 19.56 15.69
C TYR A 118 -2.67 18.59 16.22
N THR A 119 -2.80 17.40 15.62
CA THR A 119 -3.86 16.44 16.00
C THR A 119 -3.80 16.09 17.49
N PRO A 120 -4.93 15.90 18.17
CA PRO A 120 -4.98 15.48 19.59
C PRO A 120 -4.15 14.23 19.87
N SER A 121 -4.05 13.32 18.91
CA SER A 121 -3.29 12.07 19.05
C SER A 121 -1.77 12.22 18.90
N ARG A 122 -1.22 13.45 18.74
CA ARG A 122 0.23 13.68 18.63
C ARG A 122 1.00 13.12 19.83
N ILE A 123 2.06 12.37 19.56
CA ILE A 123 3.06 12.05 20.60
C ILE A 123 3.85 13.32 20.85
N ARG A 124 3.77 13.84 22.06
CA ARG A 124 4.28 15.18 22.42
C ARG A 124 5.65 15.12 23.09
N TYR A 125 5.94 14.05 23.79
CA TYR A 125 7.12 13.89 24.66
C TYR A 125 7.66 12.48 24.52
N PRO A 126 8.94 12.22 24.82
CA PRO A 126 9.43 10.87 25.06
C PRO A 126 8.69 10.25 26.23
N MET A 127 8.16 9.06 26.02
CA MET A 127 7.29 8.39 26.98
C MET A 127 7.76 6.96 27.21
N VAL A 128 7.71 6.52 28.45
CA VAL A 128 8.04 5.14 28.83
C VAL A 128 6.91 4.54 29.63
N ARG A 129 6.53 3.31 29.33
CA ARG A 129 5.49 2.59 30.07
C ARG A 129 5.90 2.42 31.55
N GLU A 130 5.00 2.68 32.47
CA GLU A 130 5.28 2.73 33.90
C GLU A 130 5.91 1.44 34.43
N GLY A 131 5.36 0.28 34.06
CA GLY A 131 5.92 -1.00 34.45
C GLY A 131 7.30 -1.27 33.86
N TYR A 132 7.60 -0.74 32.67
CA TYR A 132 8.93 -0.86 32.08
C TYR A 132 9.96 -0.01 32.85
N LEU A 133 9.61 1.20 33.28
CA LEU A 133 10.48 2.01 34.15
C LEU A 133 10.83 1.32 35.46
N LYS A 134 9.83 0.63 36.06
CA LYS A 134 10.01 -0.06 37.36
C LYS A 134 10.73 -1.39 37.26
N ASN A 135 10.39 -2.20 36.27
CA ASN A 135 10.76 -3.61 36.20
C ASN A 135 11.47 -4.01 34.89
N GLY A 136 11.69 -3.07 33.96
CA GLY A 136 12.29 -3.35 32.65
C GLY A 136 11.53 -4.40 31.85
N PRO A 137 12.23 -5.25 31.09
CA PRO A 137 11.66 -6.27 30.22
C PRO A 137 10.73 -7.30 30.91
N ALA A 138 10.87 -7.48 32.24
CA ALA A 138 10.04 -8.41 33.02
C ALA A 138 8.56 -8.02 33.08
N SER A 139 8.23 -6.75 32.79
CA SER A 139 6.86 -6.21 32.82
C SER A 139 6.10 -6.36 31.49
N ARG A 140 6.66 -7.04 30.48
CA ARG A 140 6.13 -7.10 29.11
C ARG A 140 4.66 -7.59 29.00
N ASP A 141 4.20 -8.41 29.94
CA ASP A 141 2.85 -8.98 29.94
C ASP A 141 1.76 -7.90 30.14
N LYS A 142 2.14 -6.73 30.68
CA LYS A 142 1.27 -5.57 30.88
C LYS A 142 1.32 -4.53 29.76
N ARG A 143 2.03 -4.84 28.69
CA ARG A 143 2.10 -3.96 27.51
C ARG A 143 0.74 -3.73 26.90
N GLY A 144 0.39 -2.46 26.66
CA GLY A 144 -0.93 -2.04 26.18
C GLY A 144 -1.98 -1.78 27.29
N GLU A 145 -1.64 -2.04 28.57
CA GLU A 145 -2.58 -1.93 29.68
C GLU A 145 -2.19 -0.87 30.73
N GLU A 146 -0.94 -0.35 30.66
CA GLU A 146 -0.39 0.55 31.67
C GLU A 146 -0.26 1.99 31.17
N LYS A 147 -0.13 2.92 32.13
CA LYS A 147 0.13 4.34 31.89
C LYS A 147 1.51 4.55 31.29
N PHE A 148 1.66 5.68 30.64
CA PHE A 148 2.95 6.17 30.16
C PHE A 148 3.47 7.29 31.05
N VAL A 149 4.78 7.30 31.31
CA VAL A 149 5.46 8.32 32.09
C VAL A 149 6.33 9.16 31.15
N ARG A 150 6.19 10.48 31.20
CA ARG A 150 7.07 11.40 30.49
C ARG A 150 8.47 11.30 31.06
N VAL A 151 9.45 11.23 30.20
CA VAL A 151 10.90 11.27 30.55
C VAL A 151 11.62 12.29 29.68
N SER A 152 12.85 12.67 30.07
CA SER A 152 13.69 13.47 29.18
C SER A 152 14.16 12.65 27.96
N TRP A 153 14.56 13.35 26.90
CA TRP A 153 15.17 12.70 25.74
C TRP A 153 16.41 11.88 26.13
N ASP A 154 17.28 12.41 27.00
CA ASP A 154 18.46 11.69 27.47
C ASP A 154 18.07 10.37 28.16
N THR A 155 17.10 10.41 29.07
CA THR A 155 16.62 9.20 29.75
C THR A 155 16.05 8.18 28.74
N ALA A 156 15.24 8.64 27.77
CA ALA A 156 14.66 7.74 26.78
C ALA A 156 15.73 7.09 25.89
N LEU A 157 16.64 7.88 25.37
CA LEU A 157 17.72 7.41 24.49
C LEU A 157 18.72 6.50 25.23
N ASP A 158 19.02 6.80 26.49
CA ASP A 158 19.87 5.95 27.32
C ASP A 158 19.22 4.59 27.61
N LEU A 159 17.92 4.57 27.89
CA LEU A 159 17.16 3.31 28.03
C LEU A 159 17.18 2.49 26.73
N VAL A 160 16.96 3.13 25.59
CA VAL A 160 17.02 2.45 24.28
C VAL A 160 18.42 1.90 24.02
N ALA A 161 19.47 2.71 24.18
CA ALA A 161 20.84 2.30 23.93
C ALA A 161 21.29 1.17 24.87
N LYS A 162 20.93 1.26 26.17
CA LYS A 162 21.18 0.21 27.18
C LYS A 162 20.53 -1.10 26.77
N GLU A 163 19.27 -1.07 26.35
CA GLU A 163 18.54 -2.28 25.97
C GLU A 163 19.07 -2.87 24.65
N MET A 164 19.39 -2.03 23.68
CA MET A 164 20.08 -2.48 22.46
C MET A 164 21.40 -3.19 22.78
N ASN A 165 22.26 -2.56 23.59
CA ASN A 165 23.52 -3.19 24.00
C ASN A 165 23.26 -4.53 24.71
N ARG A 166 22.34 -4.57 25.68
CA ARG A 166 21.98 -5.79 26.39
C ARG A 166 21.62 -6.94 25.45
N VAL A 167 20.75 -6.67 24.46
CA VAL A 167 20.29 -7.71 23.54
C VAL A 167 21.37 -8.10 22.53
N TYR A 168 22.09 -7.16 21.95
CA TYR A 168 23.18 -7.45 21.02
C TYR A 168 24.34 -8.22 21.67
N ASP A 169 24.72 -7.84 22.90
CA ASP A 169 25.87 -8.43 23.59
C ASP A 169 25.55 -9.84 24.13
N ASN A 170 24.29 -10.10 24.56
CA ASN A 170 23.91 -11.41 25.14
C ASN A 170 23.27 -12.38 24.15
N TYR A 171 22.60 -11.91 23.11
CA TYR A 171 21.82 -12.75 22.18
C TYR A 171 22.18 -12.56 20.71
N GLY A 172 22.89 -11.49 20.39
CA GLY A 172 23.30 -11.18 19.02
C GLY A 172 22.19 -10.57 18.14
N PRO A 173 22.54 -10.28 16.88
CA PRO A 173 21.62 -9.62 15.94
C PRO A 173 20.40 -10.46 15.56
N SER A 174 20.46 -11.79 15.74
CA SER A 174 19.32 -12.69 15.51
C SER A 174 18.19 -12.59 16.55
N ALA A 175 18.37 -11.79 17.60
CA ALA A 175 17.35 -11.49 18.59
C ALA A 175 16.72 -10.09 18.41
N VAL A 176 17.17 -9.32 17.41
CA VAL A 176 16.73 -7.95 17.14
C VAL A 176 15.89 -7.91 15.88
N PHE A 177 14.65 -7.47 16.00
CA PHE A 177 13.73 -7.26 14.88
C PHE A 177 13.60 -5.76 14.62
N GLY A 178 14.05 -5.34 13.46
CA GLY A 178 13.97 -3.95 13.02
C GLY A 178 12.93 -3.80 11.90
N ARG A 179 11.86 -3.05 12.16
CA ARG A 179 10.83 -2.86 11.16
C ARG A 179 10.32 -1.43 11.13
N SER A 180 9.91 -1.05 9.96
CA SER A 180 9.04 0.05 9.63
C SER A 180 8.19 -0.40 8.46
N TYR A 181 6.99 0.08 8.31
CA TYR A 181 6.20 -0.21 7.13
C TYR A 181 5.89 1.06 6.35
N GLY A 182 6.70 1.33 5.45
CA GLY A 182 6.98 2.19 4.35
C GLY A 182 6.15 3.41 4.03
N TRP A 183 4.94 3.57 4.46
CA TRP A 183 4.09 4.71 4.11
C TRP A 183 4.23 5.87 5.12
N MET A 184 5.45 6.17 5.52
CA MET A 184 5.83 7.34 6.31
C MET A 184 6.14 8.54 5.40
N SER A 185 6.93 9.52 5.86
CA SER A 185 7.42 10.62 5.03
C SER A 185 8.00 10.13 3.70
N THR A 186 7.83 10.93 2.66
CA THR A 186 8.42 10.65 1.33
C THR A 186 9.87 11.11 1.19
N GLY A 187 10.41 11.82 2.20
CA GLY A 187 11.78 12.34 2.20
C GLY A 187 12.85 11.27 2.12
N LYS A 188 14.04 11.65 1.68
CA LYS A 188 15.20 10.78 1.48
C LYS A 188 16.17 10.80 2.65
N VAL A 189 16.18 11.88 3.45
CA VAL A 189 17.04 12.06 4.63
C VAL A 189 16.31 11.52 5.87
N ASN A 190 15.08 11.95 6.12
CA ASN A 190 14.25 11.48 7.22
C ASN A 190 13.40 10.24 6.86
N ALA A 191 14.00 9.32 6.12
CA ALA A 191 13.40 8.03 5.81
C ALA A 191 13.62 7.06 6.99
N ALA A 192 12.71 7.04 7.95
CA ALA A 192 12.82 6.30 9.22
C ALA A 192 13.26 4.84 9.04
N ILE A 193 12.73 4.14 8.00
CA ILE A 193 13.13 2.77 7.69
C ILE A 193 14.62 2.64 7.36
N ASN A 194 15.16 3.56 6.55
CA ASN A 194 16.56 3.50 6.13
C ASN A 194 17.49 3.86 7.30
N LEU A 195 17.12 4.86 8.09
CA LEU A 195 17.89 5.30 9.25
C LEU A 195 17.95 4.22 10.34
N GLN A 196 16.80 3.62 10.66
CA GLN A 196 16.73 2.48 11.58
C GLN A 196 17.58 1.31 11.11
N GLN A 197 17.44 0.89 9.84
CA GLN A 197 18.20 -0.22 9.30
C GLN A 197 19.69 0.09 9.23
N ARG A 198 20.08 1.34 8.93
CA ARG A 198 21.46 1.81 8.97
C ARG A 198 22.06 1.64 10.37
N LEU A 199 21.34 2.12 11.41
CA LEU A 199 21.76 1.97 12.80
C LEU A 199 21.93 0.50 13.19
N LEU A 200 20.94 -0.33 12.90
CA LEU A 200 20.96 -1.76 13.23
C LEU A 200 22.06 -2.52 12.47
N ASN A 201 22.37 -2.14 11.23
CA ASN A 201 23.48 -2.71 10.47
C ASN A 201 24.84 -2.29 11.05
N LEU A 202 25.00 -1.05 11.50
CA LEU A 202 26.23 -0.62 12.22
C LEU A 202 26.47 -1.40 13.51
N ARG A 203 25.38 -1.91 14.13
CA ARG A 203 25.43 -2.78 15.32
C ARG A 203 25.55 -4.28 15.02
N GLY A 204 25.72 -4.68 13.78
CA GLY A 204 25.97 -6.07 13.38
C GLY A 204 24.79 -6.77 12.69
N GLY A 205 23.72 -6.05 12.37
CA GLY A 205 22.55 -6.55 11.64
C GLY A 205 21.34 -6.82 12.52
N PHE A 206 20.29 -7.31 11.91
CA PHE A 206 18.98 -7.53 12.54
C PHE A 206 18.14 -8.48 11.69
N ILE A 207 17.04 -9.01 12.23
CA ILE A 207 16.06 -9.80 11.50
C ILE A 207 15.27 -8.87 10.58
N GLN A 208 15.35 -9.12 9.28
CA GLN A 208 14.67 -8.34 8.24
C GLN A 208 13.36 -9.00 7.84
N CYS A 209 12.42 -8.19 7.32
CA CYS A 209 11.27 -8.72 6.59
C CYS A 209 11.49 -8.66 5.09
N ILE A 210 10.99 -9.69 4.40
CA ILE A 210 10.89 -9.73 2.93
C ILE A 210 9.43 -9.62 2.50
N ASN A 211 9.21 -9.13 1.31
CA ASN A 211 7.92 -8.79 0.73
C ASN A 211 7.25 -7.57 1.39
N SER A 212 6.06 -7.27 0.94
CA SER A 212 5.18 -6.25 1.50
C SER A 212 3.76 -6.79 1.65
N TYR A 213 2.95 -6.17 2.49
CA TYR A 213 1.51 -6.49 2.54
C TYR A 213 0.80 -6.18 1.22
N SER A 214 1.35 -5.23 0.45
CA SER A 214 0.74 -4.78 -0.81
C SER A 214 0.91 -5.77 -1.96
N THR A 215 2.08 -6.43 -2.07
CA THR A 215 2.50 -7.13 -3.29
C THR A 215 3.16 -8.48 -3.06
N ALA A 216 3.01 -9.09 -1.88
CA ALA A 216 3.74 -10.31 -1.56
C ALA A 216 3.57 -11.41 -2.62
N ALA A 217 2.35 -11.69 -3.05
CA ALA A 217 2.07 -12.72 -4.05
C ALA A 217 2.60 -12.33 -5.43
N ILE A 218 2.29 -11.12 -5.91
CA ILE A 218 2.77 -10.61 -7.21
C ILE A 218 4.30 -10.64 -7.28
N SER A 219 4.97 -10.09 -6.27
CA SER A 219 6.43 -9.98 -6.26
C SER A 219 7.15 -11.33 -6.23
N ARG A 220 6.45 -12.41 -5.87
CA ARG A 220 7.01 -13.77 -5.87
C ARG A 220 6.63 -14.57 -7.09
N ILE A 221 5.42 -14.41 -7.62
CA ILE A 221 4.98 -15.19 -8.77
C ILE A 221 5.47 -14.61 -10.10
N LEU A 222 5.42 -13.29 -10.32
CA LEU A 222 5.74 -12.69 -11.60
C LEU A 222 7.20 -12.88 -12.05
N PRO A 223 8.23 -12.98 -11.17
CA PRO A 223 9.57 -13.40 -11.61
C PRO A 223 9.59 -14.75 -12.31
N TYR A 224 8.76 -15.72 -11.92
CA TYR A 224 8.63 -17.00 -12.59
C TYR A 224 7.83 -16.91 -13.89
N VAL A 225 6.93 -15.93 -13.99
CA VAL A 225 6.02 -15.79 -15.14
C VAL A 225 6.60 -14.93 -16.24
N VAL A 226 7.19 -13.78 -15.89
CA VAL A 226 7.68 -12.76 -16.85
C VAL A 226 9.07 -12.22 -16.50
N GLY A 227 9.80 -12.85 -15.59
CA GLY A 227 11.18 -12.51 -15.25
C GLY A 227 11.35 -11.32 -14.29
N THR A 228 10.27 -10.62 -13.90
CA THR A 228 10.33 -9.48 -13.00
C THR A 228 9.09 -9.40 -12.10
N GLY A 229 9.27 -8.96 -10.86
CA GLY A 229 8.16 -8.79 -9.92
C GLY A 229 7.29 -7.55 -10.16
N ASP A 230 7.74 -6.63 -11.02
CA ASP A 230 7.04 -5.38 -11.32
C ASP A 230 7.28 -4.98 -12.80
N PRO A 231 6.59 -5.65 -13.75
CA PRO A 231 6.72 -5.33 -15.16
C PRO A 231 6.16 -3.94 -15.46
N ARG A 232 6.91 -3.13 -16.20
CA ARG A 232 6.47 -1.82 -16.65
C ARG A 232 5.22 -1.95 -17.54
N SER A 233 4.17 -1.19 -17.24
CA SER A 233 2.94 -1.17 -18.04
C SER A 233 3.08 -0.36 -19.32
N THR A 234 2.33 -0.71 -20.36
CA THR A 234 2.19 0.06 -21.60
C THR A 234 1.78 1.49 -21.29
N SER A 235 2.36 2.47 -21.99
CA SER A 235 2.06 3.88 -21.73
C SER A 235 0.59 4.21 -21.96
N TRP A 236 0.06 5.13 -21.15
CA TRP A 236 -1.32 5.61 -21.30
C TRP A 236 -1.60 6.19 -22.68
N GLU A 237 -0.61 6.81 -23.35
CA GLU A 237 -0.80 7.34 -24.69
C GLU A 237 -1.06 6.22 -25.72
N MET A 238 -0.41 5.06 -25.54
CA MET A 238 -0.69 3.89 -26.38
C MET A 238 -2.04 3.25 -26.04
N VAL A 239 -2.42 3.21 -24.75
CA VAL A 239 -3.76 2.77 -24.33
C VAL A 239 -4.84 3.69 -24.91
N LEU A 240 -4.72 5.00 -24.73
CA LEU A 240 -5.69 5.96 -25.26
C LEU A 240 -5.81 5.91 -26.78
N LYS A 241 -4.70 5.70 -27.49
CA LYS A 241 -4.70 5.68 -28.94
C LYS A 241 -5.29 4.40 -29.52
N HIS A 242 -4.99 3.23 -28.93
CA HIS A 242 -5.19 1.95 -29.57
C HIS A 242 -6.18 1.02 -28.88
N SER A 243 -6.46 1.20 -27.56
CA SER A 243 -7.40 0.34 -26.86
C SER A 243 -8.85 0.63 -27.29
N GLU A 244 -9.59 -0.42 -27.57
CA GLU A 244 -11.03 -0.40 -27.82
C GLU A 244 -11.81 -0.86 -26.60
N ARG A 245 -11.15 -1.66 -25.74
CA ARG A 245 -11.66 -2.12 -24.44
C ARG A 245 -10.61 -1.91 -23.35
N VAL A 246 -11.07 -1.47 -22.18
CA VAL A 246 -10.26 -1.44 -20.96
C VAL A 246 -11.00 -2.22 -19.88
N ILE A 247 -10.36 -3.26 -19.38
CA ILE A 247 -10.88 -4.11 -18.31
C ILE A 247 -10.22 -3.72 -17.00
N LEU A 248 -11.00 -3.19 -16.06
CA LEU A 248 -10.54 -2.91 -14.69
C LEU A 248 -10.82 -4.15 -13.84
N TRP A 249 -9.82 -5.01 -13.67
CA TRP A 249 -9.98 -6.26 -12.92
C TRP A 249 -9.49 -6.12 -11.48
N GLY A 250 -10.41 -6.09 -10.53
CA GLY A 250 -10.11 -5.91 -9.10
C GLY A 250 -9.40 -4.59 -8.79
N ALA A 251 -9.65 -3.54 -9.58
CA ALA A 251 -8.94 -2.28 -9.56
C ALA A 251 -9.87 -1.09 -9.32
N ASP A 252 -9.40 -0.14 -8.50
CA ASP A 252 -10.03 1.18 -8.31
C ASP A 252 -8.97 2.29 -8.40
N PRO A 253 -8.44 2.55 -9.61
CA PRO A 253 -7.29 3.45 -9.78
C PRO A 253 -7.53 4.88 -9.30
N LEU A 254 -8.74 5.44 -9.40
CA LEU A 254 -9.01 6.80 -8.93
C LEU A 254 -8.98 6.94 -7.41
N VAL A 255 -9.14 5.84 -6.67
CA VAL A 255 -8.95 5.81 -5.21
C VAL A 255 -7.51 5.45 -4.86
N THR A 256 -6.92 4.48 -5.55
CA THR A 256 -5.61 3.96 -5.15
C THR A 256 -4.45 4.84 -5.62
N ASN A 257 -4.61 5.60 -6.70
CA ASN A 257 -3.60 6.55 -7.21
C ASN A 257 -3.68 7.95 -6.56
N ASP A 258 -4.55 8.16 -5.57
CA ASP A 258 -4.53 9.36 -4.72
C ASP A 258 -3.23 9.50 -3.91
N ILE A 259 -2.39 8.48 -3.96
CA ILE A 259 -1.10 8.41 -3.29
C ILE A 259 -0.05 7.80 -4.21
N ASP A 260 1.21 8.11 -3.92
CA ASP A 260 2.36 7.50 -4.57
C ASP A 260 3.36 7.00 -3.52
N TRP A 261 4.21 6.04 -3.88
CA TRP A 261 5.29 5.59 -3.00
C TRP A 261 6.31 6.71 -2.70
N LEU A 262 6.46 7.66 -3.62
CA LEU A 262 7.19 8.91 -3.41
C LEU A 262 6.19 10.04 -3.14
N THR A 263 6.06 10.98 -4.06
CA THR A 263 4.97 11.96 -4.10
C THR A 263 4.38 11.98 -5.51
N THR A 264 3.20 12.51 -5.70
CA THR A 264 2.46 12.38 -6.95
C THR A 264 2.08 13.74 -7.55
N LEU A 265 1.86 13.75 -8.87
CA LEU A 265 1.11 14.79 -9.58
C LEU A 265 -0.25 14.27 -10.06
N HIS A 266 -0.68 13.09 -9.61
CA HIS A 266 -1.94 12.42 -9.98
C HIS A 266 -2.15 12.28 -11.50
N ASN A 267 -1.08 12.02 -12.24
CA ASN A 267 -1.08 11.92 -13.71
C ASN A 267 -2.14 10.91 -14.20
N GLY A 268 -2.33 9.79 -13.49
CA GLY A 268 -3.32 8.76 -13.81
C GLY A 268 -4.74 9.30 -13.92
N ALA A 269 -5.13 10.24 -13.03
CA ALA A 269 -6.46 10.84 -13.07
C ALA A 269 -6.69 11.62 -14.38
N GLY A 270 -5.66 12.30 -14.89
CA GLY A 270 -5.69 12.98 -16.19
C GLY A 270 -5.96 11.99 -17.34
N TYR A 271 -5.32 10.82 -17.30
CA TYR A 271 -5.50 9.79 -18.31
C TYR A 271 -6.88 9.12 -18.23
N PHE A 272 -7.41 8.87 -17.03
CA PHE A 272 -8.79 8.36 -16.87
C PHE A 272 -9.83 9.37 -17.37
N ARG A 273 -9.62 10.68 -17.19
CA ARG A 273 -10.46 11.72 -17.82
C ARG A 273 -10.43 11.64 -19.33
N ALA A 274 -9.24 11.51 -19.91
CA ALA A 274 -9.08 11.37 -21.36
C ALA A 274 -9.72 10.08 -21.89
N LEU A 275 -9.63 8.97 -21.15
CA LEU A 275 -10.29 7.71 -21.50
C LEU A 275 -11.81 7.86 -21.55
N LYS A 276 -12.40 8.53 -20.54
CA LYS A 276 -13.82 8.85 -20.49
C LYS A 276 -14.23 9.74 -21.66
N ALA A 277 -13.49 10.82 -21.91
CA ALA A 277 -13.77 11.76 -22.99
C ALA A 277 -13.71 11.10 -24.38
N LYS A 278 -12.82 10.12 -24.58
CA LYS A 278 -12.75 9.31 -25.80
C LYS A 278 -13.95 8.37 -25.98
N GLY A 279 -14.66 8.01 -24.91
CA GLY A 279 -15.77 7.06 -24.94
C GLY A 279 -15.32 5.61 -25.14
N THR A 280 -14.09 5.27 -24.76
CA THR A 280 -13.62 3.87 -24.80
C THR A 280 -14.48 3.00 -23.88
N LYS A 281 -14.98 1.86 -24.36
CA LYS A 281 -15.76 0.94 -23.54
C LYS A 281 -14.91 0.40 -22.39
N THR A 282 -15.39 0.61 -21.17
CA THR A 282 -14.72 0.12 -19.95
C THR A 282 -15.61 -0.90 -19.25
N ILE A 283 -14.98 -1.94 -18.69
CA ILE A 283 -15.64 -3.01 -17.96
C ILE A 283 -14.92 -3.17 -16.63
N SER A 284 -15.68 -3.11 -15.53
CA SER A 284 -15.17 -3.29 -14.17
C SER A 284 -15.56 -4.67 -13.65
N ILE A 285 -14.57 -5.50 -13.39
CA ILE A 285 -14.75 -6.84 -12.81
C ILE A 285 -14.34 -6.76 -11.36
N ASN A 286 -15.33 -6.63 -10.46
CA ASN A 286 -15.08 -6.39 -9.04
C ASN A 286 -16.37 -6.70 -8.24
N PRO A 287 -16.31 -7.31 -7.05
CA PRO A 287 -17.48 -7.48 -6.18
C PRO A 287 -18.15 -6.16 -5.75
N ILE A 288 -17.48 -5.02 -5.98
CA ILE A 288 -17.92 -3.68 -5.61
C ILE A 288 -17.97 -2.81 -6.86
N ALA A 289 -19.03 -2.01 -7.03
CA ALA A 289 -19.04 -0.90 -7.98
C ALA A 289 -18.09 0.18 -7.46
N THR A 290 -16.88 0.22 -8.02
CA THR A 290 -15.79 1.11 -7.57
C THR A 290 -16.04 2.55 -8.01
N ASP A 291 -15.40 3.51 -7.33
CA ASP A 291 -15.47 4.92 -7.71
C ASP A 291 -14.99 5.15 -9.16
N THR A 292 -13.96 4.41 -9.59
CA THR A 292 -13.48 4.47 -10.97
C THR A 292 -14.51 3.94 -11.96
N ALA A 293 -15.18 2.83 -11.63
CA ALA A 293 -16.22 2.26 -12.47
C ALA A 293 -17.41 3.22 -12.66
N GLU A 294 -17.88 3.82 -11.57
CA GLU A 294 -18.96 4.82 -11.61
C GLU A 294 -18.54 6.06 -12.41
N TYR A 295 -17.33 6.58 -12.15
CA TYR A 295 -16.83 7.74 -12.89
C TYR A 295 -16.77 7.51 -14.40
N LEU A 296 -16.30 6.33 -14.82
CA LEU A 296 -16.17 5.99 -16.25
C LEU A 296 -17.50 5.55 -16.88
N GLY A 297 -18.52 5.23 -16.09
CA GLY A 297 -19.74 4.57 -16.57
C GLY A 297 -19.47 3.16 -17.08
N SER A 298 -18.58 2.43 -16.39
CA SER A 298 -18.18 1.09 -16.77
C SER A 298 -19.31 0.08 -16.63
N GLU A 299 -19.34 -0.89 -17.52
CA GLU A 299 -20.15 -2.10 -17.31
C GLU A 299 -19.59 -2.83 -16.08
N TRP A 300 -20.43 -3.03 -15.05
CA TRP A 300 -20.02 -3.68 -13.81
C TRP A 300 -20.40 -5.17 -13.82
N ILE A 301 -19.39 -6.02 -13.65
CA ILE A 301 -19.52 -7.47 -13.50
C ILE A 301 -19.00 -7.83 -12.11
N ALA A 302 -19.82 -8.47 -11.28
CA ALA A 302 -19.53 -8.77 -9.88
C ALA A 302 -19.28 -10.27 -9.65
N PRO A 303 -18.05 -10.78 -9.80
CA PRO A 303 -17.73 -12.14 -9.38
C PRO A 303 -17.67 -12.24 -7.86
N ARG A 304 -17.95 -13.40 -7.30
CA ARG A 304 -17.74 -13.69 -5.89
C ARG A 304 -16.27 -13.47 -5.51
N PRO A 305 -15.96 -12.87 -4.34
CA PRO A 305 -14.58 -12.67 -3.91
C PRO A 305 -13.75 -13.96 -3.95
N GLY A 306 -12.53 -13.88 -4.49
CA GLY A 306 -11.59 -14.99 -4.56
C GLY A 306 -11.84 -16.01 -5.68
N THR A 307 -12.74 -15.73 -6.61
CA THR A 307 -13.08 -16.65 -7.72
C THR A 307 -12.59 -16.15 -9.09
N ASP A 308 -11.75 -15.14 -9.11
CA ASP A 308 -11.21 -14.53 -10.34
C ASP A 308 -10.56 -15.57 -11.26
N CYS A 309 -9.78 -16.50 -10.69
CA CYS A 309 -9.13 -17.57 -11.45
C CYS A 309 -10.13 -18.53 -12.09
N ALA A 310 -11.24 -18.85 -11.42
CA ALA A 310 -12.28 -19.69 -11.99
C ALA A 310 -12.95 -19.03 -13.21
N MET A 311 -13.24 -17.73 -13.11
CA MET A 311 -13.78 -16.95 -14.22
C MET A 311 -12.83 -16.91 -15.41
N MET A 312 -11.53 -16.63 -15.18
CA MET A 312 -10.50 -16.61 -16.24
C MET A 312 -10.30 -17.99 -16.88
N LEU A 313 -10.36 -19.07 -16.09
CA LEU A 313 -10.29 -20.44 -16.61
C LEU A 313 -11.47 -20.76 -17.56
N GLY A 314 -12.69 -20.37 -17.19
CA GLY A 314 -13.86 -20.50 -18.07
C GLY A 314 -13.70 -19.70 -19.37
N MET A 315 -13.09 -18.51 -19.31
CA MET A 315 -12.78 -17.72 -20.49
C MET A 315 -11.72 -18.39 -21.37
N ILE A 316 -10.64 -18.91 -20.81
CA ILE A 316 -9.61 -19.65 -21.56
C ILE A 316 -10.18 -20.91 -22.17
N HIS A 317 -11.00 -21.67 -21.42
CA HIS A 317 -11.70 -22.84 -21.96
C HIS A 317 -12.51 -22.51 -23.22
N GLU A 318 -13.30 -21.42 -23.16
CA GLU A 318 -14.11 -20.98 -24.30
C GLU A 318 -13.27 -20.61 -25.53
N LEU A 319 -12.12 -19.93 -25.33
CA LEU A 319 -11.18 -19.64 -26.41
C LEU A 319 -10.63 -20.93 -27.04
N VAL A 320 -10.25 -21.93 -26.21
CA VAL A 320 -9.76 -23.23 -26.69
C VAL A 320 -10.86 -23.98 -27.46
N ARG A 321 -12.06 -24.08 -26.86
CA ARG A 321 -13.21 -24.77 -27.45
C ARG A 321 -13.61 -24.20 -28.82
N THR A 322 -13.56 -22.87 -28.95
CA THR A 322 -13.94 -22.16 -30.19
C THR A 322 -12.78 -21.95 -31.14
N LYS A 323 -11.56 -22.44 -30.80
CA LYS A 323 -10.34 -22.28 -31.58
C LYS A 323 -9.97 -20.81 -31.84
N LYS A 324 -10.19 -19.95 -30.84
CA LYS A 324 -9.91 -18.50 -30.88
C LYS A 324 -8.69 -18.10 -30.08
N THR A 325 -7.94 -19.05 -29.55
CA THR A 325 -6.61 -18.80 -28.99
C THR A 325 -5.61 -18.38 -30.08
N ASP A 326 -4.72 -17.46 -29.76
CA ASP A 326 -3.61 -17.09 -30.67
C ASP A 326 -2.49 -18.14 -30.54
N GLU A 327 -2.66 -19.26 -31.27
CA GLU A 327 -1.69 -20.38 -31.24
C GLU A 327 -0.30 -19.95 -31.71
N ALA A 328 -0.19 -18.96 -32.62
CA ALA A 328 1.09 -18.46 -33.10
C ALA A 328 1.84 -17.69 -32.00
N PHE A 329 1.15 -16.85 -31.24
CA PHE A 329 1.72 -16.17 -30.08
C PHE A 329 2.09 -17.17 -28.98
N LEU A 330 1.20 -18.09 -28.66
CA LEU A 330 1.41 -19.11 -27.64
C LEU A 330 2.64 -19.96 -27.94
N ALA A 331 2.77 -20.44 -29.17
CA ALA A 331 3.92 -21.24 -29.60
C ALA A 331 5.25 -20.45 -29.62
N LYS A 332 5.19 -19.14 -29.95
CA LYS A 332 6.39 -18.30 -30.11
C LYS A 332 6.86 -17.69 -28.80
N CYS A 333 5.91 -17.22 -27.95
CA CYS A 333 6.18 -16.33 -26.83
C CYS A 333 5.92 -16.96 -25.46
N THR A 334 5.40 -18.20 -25.39
CA THR A 334 5.09 -18.83 -24.11
C THR A 334 5.74 -20.19 -23.95
N TYR A 335 5.92 -20.60 -22.71
CA TYR A 335 6.34 -21.93 -22.31
C TYR A 335 5.25 -22.57 -21.43
N GLY A 336 4.94 -23.86 -21.67
CA GLY A 336 4.01 -24.61 -20.83
C GLY A 336 2.52 -24.40 -21.18
N TRP A 337 2.22 -23.98 -22.41
CA TRP A 337 0.81 -23.90 -22.86
C TRP A 337 0.11 -25.25 -22.90
N PRO A 338 0.73 -26.36 -23.37
CA PRO A 338 0.09 -27.68 -23.33
C PRO A 338 -0.35 -28.09 -21.91
N GLU A 339 0.48 -27.89 -20.91
CA GLU A 339 0.22 -28.24 -19.52
C GLU A 339 -0.99 -27.47 -18.96
N LEU A 340 -1.02 -26.15 -19.17
CA LEU A 340 -2.14 -25.32 -18.75
C LEU A 340 -3.42 -25.67 -19.52
N ARG A 341 -3.33 -25.87 -20.83
CA ARG A 341 -4.49 -26.28 -21.64
C ARG A 341 -5.06 -27.62 -21.16
N ASP A 342 -4.23 -28.60 -20.87
CA ASP A 342 -4.66 -29.91 -20.36
C ASP A 342 -5.34 -29.79 -18.98
N TYR A 343 -4.91 -28.86 -18.12
CA TYR A 343 -5.62 -28.51 -16.89
C TYR A 343 -6.98 -27.85 -17.17
N VAL A 344 -7.03 -26.89 -18.08
CA VAL A 344 -8.27 -26.19 -18.49
C VAL A 344 -9.29 -27.18 -19.03
N MET A 345 -8.85 -28.12 -19.86
CA MET A 345 -9.69 -29.14 -20.50
C MET A 345 -9.99 -30.36 -19.58
N GLY A 346 -9.63 -30.31 -18.30
CA GLY A 346 -9.94 -31.33 -17.32
C GLY A 346 -9.13 -32.61 -17.43
N LYS A 347 -8.06 -32.64 -18.22
CA LYS A 347 -7.25 -33.86 -18.41
C LYS A 347 -6.35 -34.20 -17.20
N THR A 348 -6.01 -33.18 -16.39
CA THR A 348 -5.09 -33.35 -15.25
C THR A 348 -5.81 -33.67 -13.94
N ASP A 349 -7.01 -33.13 -13.72
CA ASP A 349 -7.78 -33.26 -12.48
C ASP A 349 -9.21 -33.81 -12.67
N GLY A 350 -9.59 -34.17 -13.90
CA GLY A 350 -10.91 -34.68 -14.23
C GLY A 350 -12.03 -33.63 -14.27
N ILE A 351 -11.73 -32.35 -14.09
CA ILE A 351 -12.70 -31.25 -14.06
C ILE A 351 -12.47 -30.32 -15.24
N GLU A 352 -13.35 -30.36 -16.24
CA GLU A 352 -13.31 -29.43 -17.36
C GLU A 352 -13.78 -28.04 -16.92
N LYS A 353 -12.95 -27.01 -17.14
CA LYS A 353 -13.18 -25.65 -16.64
C LYS A 353 -14.08 -24.84 -17.57
N THR A 354 -15.26 -25.40 -17.92
CA THR A 354 -16.22 -24.77 -18.80
C THR A 354 -16.74 -23.42 -18.28
N PRO A 355 -17.30 -22.55 -19.13
CA PRO A 355 -18.00 -21.34 -18.65
C PRO A 355 -19.13 -21.67 -17.65
N ALA A 356 -19.82 -22.80 -17.79
CA ALA A 356 -20.84 -23.24 -16.86
C ALA A 356 -20.26 -23.63 -15.48
N TRP A 357 -19.12 -24.33 -15.45
CA TRP A 357 -18.39 -24.59 -14.23
C TRP A 357 -17.92 -23.27 -13.58
N ALA A 358 -17.33 -22.36 -14.37
CA ALA A 358 -16.88 -21.07 -13.87
C ALA A 358 -18.04 -20.25 -13.28
N ALA A 359 -19.24 -20.30 -13.89
CA ALA A 359 -20.42 -19.61 -13.40
C ALA A 359 -20.89 -20.15 -12.02
N GLN A 360 -20.77 -21.46 -11.79
CA GLN A 360 -21.06 -22.04 -10.48
C GLN A 360 -20.11 -21.53 -9.39
N GLU A 361 -18.82 -21.39 -9.72
CA GLU A 361 -17.81 -20.90 -8.81
C GLU A 361 -17.92 -19.39 -8.56
N CYS A 362 -17.98 -18.59 -9.63
CA CYS A 362 -17.86 -17.13 -9.52
C CYS A 362 -19.21 -16.39 -9.42
N GLY A 363 -20.32 -17.05 -9.71
CA GLY A 363 -21.66 -16.45 -9.70
C GLY A 363 -21.96 -15.54 -10.89
N VAL A 364 -21.03 -15.36 -11.83
CA VAL A 364 -21.28 -14.64 -13.08
C VAL A 364 -21.93 -15.61 -14.09
N PRO A 365 -23.04 -15.26 -14.76
CA PRO A 365 -23.68 -16.15 -15.73
C PRO A 365 -22.72 -16.64 -16.82
N ALA A 366 -22.85 -17.91 -17.22
CA ALA A 366 -21.97 -18.52 -18.20
C ALA A 366 -22.00 -17.77 -19.55
N GLU A 367 -23.17 -17.31 -19.95
CA GLU A 367 -23.38 -16.53 -21.18
C GLU A 367 -22.61 -15.22 -21.12
N LYS A 368 -22.53 -14.58 -19.92
CA LYS A 368 -21.79 -13.34 -19.73
C LYS A 368 -20.27 -13.56 -19.78
N ILE A 369 -19.79 -14.68 -19.25
CA ILE A 369 -18.39 -15.08 -19.36
C ILE A 369 -18.01 -15.29 -20.83
N VAL A 370 -18.86 -15.97 -21.60
CA VAL A 370 -18.69 -16.21 -23.04
C VAL A 370 -18.70 -14.89 -23.81
N GLU A 371 -19.74 -14.05 -23.60
CA GLU A 371 -19.85 -12.73 -24.22
C GLU A 371 -18.58 -11.89 -23.99
N LEU A 372 -18.15 -11.80 -22.75
CA LEU A 372 -17.01 -10.98 -22.36
C LEU A 372 -15.71 -11.44 -23.04
N VAL A 373 -15.41 -12.75 -23.02
CA VAL A 373 -14.17 -13.23 -23.63
C VAL A 373 -14.17 -13.08 -25.15
N HIS A 374 -15.33 -13.22 -25.81
CA HIS A 374 -15.45 -12.95 -27.24
C HIS A 374 -15.34 -11.45 -27.56
N ASP A 375 -15.88 -10.55 -26.73
CA ASP A 375 -15.69 -9.11 -26.88
C ASP A 375 -14.21 -8.73 -26.73
N MET A 376 -13.54 -9.28 -25.71
CA MET A 376 -12.09 -9.07 -25.50
C MET A 376 -11.23 -9.60 -26.65
N GLN A 377 -11.58 -10.76 -27.21
CA GLN A 377 -10.84 -11.38 -28.31
C GLN A 377 -11.02 -10.61 -29.63
N SER A 378 -12.21 -10.03 -29.85
CA SER A 378 -12.56 -9.34 -31.09
C SER A 378 -12.08 -7.89 -31.15
N HIS A 379 -11.65 -7.34 -30.01
CA HIS A 379 -11.24 -5.94 -29.86
C HIS A 379 -9.86 -5.82 -29.22
N ARG A 380 -9.17 -4.72 -29.52
CA ARG A 380 -7.90 -4.38 -28.82
C ARG A 380 -8.19 -4.11 -27.34
N THR A 381 -7.82 -5.03 -26.48
CA THR A 381 -8.18 -5.03 -25.06
C THR A 381 -6.96 -4.87 -24.16
N MET A 382 -6.99 -3.86 -23.29
CA MET A 382 -6.04 -3.69 -22.19
C MET A 382 -6.66 -4.19 -20.88
N ILE A 383 -6.05 -5.18 -20.26
CA ILE A 383 -6.43 -5.70 -18.95
C ILE A 383 -5.61 -4.95 -17.89
N MET A 384 -6.26 -4.17 -17.04
CA MET A 384 -5.66 -3.46 -15.92
C MET A 384 -5.98 -4.18 -14.62
N MET A 385 -5.03 -4.98 -14.12
CA MET A 385 -5.24 -5.74 -12.89
C MET A 385 -4.84 -4.93 -11.66
N GLY A 386 -5.74 -4.89 -10.68
CA GLY A 386 -5.49 -4.30 -9.37
C GLY A 386 -4.75 -5.25 -8.43
N TRP A 387 -4.08 -4.71 -7.41
CA TRP A 387 -3.35 -5.51 -6.43
C TRP A 387 -4.24 -6.10 -5.32
N GLY A 388 -5.52 -5.73 -5.27
CA GLY A 388 -6.47 -6.27 -4.30
C GLY A 388 -6.66 -7.79 -4.43
N ILE A 389 -6.78 -8.27 -5.65
CA ILE A 389 -7.07 -9.68 -5.97
C ILE A 389 -5.96 -10.68 -5.58
N GLN A 390 -4.76 -10.23 -5.25
CA GLN A 390 -3.68 -11.09 -4.77
C GLN A 390 -3.61 -11.17 -3.23
N ARG A 391 -4.41 -10.37 -2.50
CA ARG A 391 -4.46 -10.39 -1.02
C ARG A 391 -5.56 -11.32 -0.53
N ILE A 392 -5.65 -12.48 -1.15
CA ILE A 392 -6.56 -13.59 -0.85
C ILE A 392 -5.75 -14.87 -0.64
N GLN A 393 -6.36 -15.88 -0.07
CA GLN A 393 -5.74 -17.20 -0.05
C GLN A 393 -5.50 -17.66 -1.50
N TYR A 394 -4.32 -18.18 -1.79
CA TYR A 394 -3.84 -18.53 -3.14
C TYR A 394 -3.70 -17.34 -4.10
N GLY A 395 -3.42 -16.15 -3.57
CA GLY A 395 -3.38 -14.91 -4.34
C GLY A 395 -2.35 -14.84 -5.46
N GLU A 396 -1.31 -15.69 -5.44
CA GLU A 396 -0.33 -15.86 -6.51
C GLU A 396 -0.97 -16.25 -7.84
N GLN A 397 -2.07 -17.01 -7.77
CA GLN A 397 -2.76 -17.53 -8.94
C GLN A 397 -3.40 -16.43 -9.79
N SER A 398 -3.91 -15.36 -9.15
CA SER A 398 -4.72 -14.34 -9.84
C SER A 398 -3.97 -13.62 -10.95
N HIS A 399 -2.75 -13.14 -10.68
CA HIS A 399 -1.94 -12.44 -11.68
C HIS A 399 -1.33 -13.39 -12.70
N TRP A 400 -0.92 -14.58 -12.28
CA TRP A 400 -0.44 -15.61 -13.22
C TRP A 400 -1.54 -16.01 -14.21
N MET A 401 -2.77 -16.23 -13.73
CA MET A 401 -3.92 -16.53 -14.57
C MET A 401 -4.28 -15.34 -15.50
N GLY A 402 -4.12 -14.10 -15.04
CA GLY A 402 -4.29 -12.91 -15.85
C GLY A 402 -3.32 -12.86 -17.05
N PHE A 403 -2.05 -13.18 -16.81
CA PHE A 403 -1.07 -13.32 -17.89
C PHE A 403 -1.41 -14.49 -18.83
N ALA A 404 -1.92 -15.61 -18.30
CA ALA A 404 -2.35 -16.73 -19.12
C ALA A 404 -3.55 -16.38 -20.03
N LEU A 405 -4.55 -15.67 -19.50
CA LEU A 405 -5.67 -15.18 -20.30
C LEU A 405 -5.20 -14.19 -21.37
N ALA A 406 -4.35 -13.21 -21.02
CA ALA A 406 -3.82 -12.23 -21.97
C ALA A 406 -2.95 -12.89 -23.06
N ALA A 407 -2.22 -13.96 -22.72
CA ALA A 407 -1.46 -14.77 -23.67
C ALA A 407 -2.37 -15.57 -24.61
N ALA A 408 -3.44 -16.21 -24.09
CA ALA A 408 -4.42 -16.93 -24.91
C ALA A 408 -5.15 -16.00 -25.89
N LEU A 409 -5.42 -14.75 -25.50
CA LEU A 409 -5.96 -13.69 -26.37
C LEU A 409 -4.92 -13.20 -27.41
N GLY A 410 -3.63 -13.49 -27.24
CA GLY A 410 -2.56 -13.08 -28.15
C GLY A 410 -2.27 -11.58 -28.16
N GLN A 411 -2.65 -10.82 -27.13
CA GLN A 411 -2.58 -9.37 -27.17
C GLN A 411 -1.37 -8.76 -26.42
N ILE A 412 -0.59 -9.56 -25.70
CA ILE A 412 0.63 -9.10 -25.02
C ILE A 412 1.64 -8.60 -26.06
N GLY A 413 2.20 -7.42 -25.84
CA GLY A 413 3.17 -6.78 -26.75
C GLY A 413 2.53 -6.04 -27.93
N LEU A 414 1.24 -5.86 -27.93
CA LEU A 414 0.55 -5.04 -28.94
C LEU A 414 0.20 -3.65 -28.37
N PRO A 415 0.30 -2.58 -29.18
CA PRO A 415 -0.10 -1.25 -28.76
C PRO A 415 -1.55 -1.22 -28.26
N GLY A 416 -1.76 -0.76 -27.01
CA GLY A 416 -3.08 -0.69 -26.41
C GLY A 416 -3.74 -2.03 -26.03
N GLY A 417 -3.00 -3.15 -26.16
CA GLY A 417 -3.48 -4.49 -25.79
C GLY A 417 -2.64 -5.15 -24.73
N GLY A 418 -3.10 -6.31 -24.23
CA GLY A 418 -2.39 -7.14 -23.27
C GLY A 418 -2.79 -6.87 -21.82
N ILE A 419 -1.82 -6.86 -20.92
CA ILE A 419 -2.04 -6.78 -19.47
C ILE A 419 -1.05 -5.82 -18.82
N GLY A 420 -1.52 -5.08 -17.80
CA GLY A 420 -0.69 -4.27 -16.93
C GLY A 420 -1.12 -4.39 -15.48
N THR A 421 -0.16 -4.42 -14.58
CA THR A 421 -0.37 -4.73 -13.16
C THR A 421 -0.22 -3.52 -12.24
N ASN A 422 0.14 -2.35 -12.75
CA ASN A 422 0.41 -1.16 -11.93
C ASN A 422 -0.37 0.10 -12.32
N TYR A 423 -1.35 0.04 -13.22
CA TYR A 423 -2.23 1.18 -13.53
C TYR A 423 -3.04 1.67 -12.30
N ALA A 424 -3.27 0.80 -11.34
CA ALA A 424 -3.93 1.11 -10.08
C ALA A 424 -2.95 1.33 -8.91
N TYR A 425 -1.67 1.65 -9.20
CA TYR A 425 -0.67 1.95 -8.18
C TYR A 425 0.33 2.98 -8.69
N SER A 426 0.58 4.01 -7.88
CA SER A 426 1.57 5.05 -8.15
C SER A 426 1.49 5.61 -9.58
N ASN A 427 0.27 5.76 -10.09
CA ASN A 427 -0.03 6.28 -11.43
C ASN A 427 0.69 5.53 -12.56
N GLY A 428 0.82 4.21 -12.44
CA GLY A 428 1.47 3.35 -13.44
C GLY A 428 0.91 3.52 -14.84
N GLY A 429 1.74 3.24 -15.84
CA GLY A 429 1.44 3.53 -17.25
C GLY A 429 1.69 4.99 -17.66
N THR A 430 1.87 5.91 -16.71
CA THR A 430 2.34 7.26 -17.02
C THR A 430 3.71 7.18 -17.70
N PRO A 431 3.92 7.84 -18.86
CA PRO A 431 5.22 7.90 -19.49
C PRO A 431 6.27 8.47 -18.54
N MET A 432 7.43 7.83 -18.45
CA MET A 432 8.48 8.22 -17.53
C MET A 432 9.26 9.44 -18.03
N ALA A 433 9.42 10.45 -17.20
CA ALA A 433 10.19 11.64 -17.50
C ALA A 433 11.73 11.42 -17.38
N TYR A 434 12.52 12.14 -18.17
CA TYR A 434 13.97 11.95 -18.31
C TYR A 434 14.78 12.84 -17.38
N GLY A 435 15.12 12.30 -16.26
CA GLY A 435 15.92 13.01 -15.28
C GLY A 435 16.59 12.06 -14.29
N PRO A 436 17.53 12.56 -13.50
CA PRO A 436 18.19 11.76 -12.49
C PRO A 436 17.26 11.41 -11.35
N PHE A 437 17.47 10.21 -10.79
CA PHE A 437 16.84 9.85 -9.51
C PHE A 437 17.69 10.32 -8.34
N LEU A 438 17.04 10.78 -7.27
CA LEU A 438 17.70 10.97 -5.99
C LEU A 438 17.98 9.62 -5.32
N GLY A 439 19.19 9.45 -4.88
CA GLY A 439 19.51 8.44 -3.89
C GLY A 439 18.84 8.74 -2.55
N GLY A 440 19.13 7.94 -1.55
CA GLY A 440 18.79 8.16 -0.15
C GLY A 440 19.97 7.79 0.74
N ILE A 441 19.86 8.07 2.03
CA ILE A 441 20.85 7.59 2.98
C ILE A 441 20.85 6.06 2.97
N SER A 442 21.99 5.46 2.63
CA SER A 442 22.09 3.99 2.49
C SER A 442 21.93 3.30 3.84
N SER A 443 21.06 2.31 3.90
CA SER A 443 20.99 1.39 5.03
C SER A 443 22.09 0.32 5.00
N SER A 444 22.70 0.07 3.83
CA SER A 444 23.77 -0.91 3.65
C SER A 444 25.11 -0.32 4.05
N VAL A 445 25.52 -0.58 5.30
CA VAL A 445 26.78 -0.10 5.91
C VAL A 445 27.49 -1.27 6.58
N LYS A 446 28.82 -1.16 6.70
CA LYS A 446 29.61 -2.16 7.43
C LYS A 446 29.42 -1.97 8.93
N PRO A 447 29.30 -3.06 9.71
CA PRO A 447 29.23 -2.98 11.16
C PRO A 447 30.46 -2.29 11.76
N VAL A 448 30.22 -1.39 12.71
CA VAL A 448 31.29 -0.83 13.58
C VAL A 448 31.66 -1.85 14.66
N LYS A 449 30.62 -2.53 15.20
CA LYS A 449 30.82 -3.63 16.15
C LYS A 449 30.10 -4.86 15.61
N ALA A 450 30.84 -5.77 14.97
CA ALA A 450 30.29 -7.05 14.52
C ALA A 450 30.04 -7.95 15.73
N SER A 451 28.92 -8.67 15.69
CA SER A 451 28.65 -9.69 16.71
C SER A 451 29.53 -10.92 16.48
N THR A 452 30.07 -11.46 17.55
CA THR A 452 30.77 -12.76 17.56
C THR A 452 29.82 -13.93 17.85
N LEU A 453 28.59 -13.63 18.25
CA LEU A 453 27.57 -14.64 18.53
C LEU A 453 27.06 -15.28 17.24
N PRO A 454 26.84 -16.62 17.21
CA PRO A 454 26.31 -17.27 16.04
C PRO A 454 24.88 -16.79 15.74
N TRP A 455 24.58 -16.64 14.45
CA TRP A 455 23.21 -16.32 14.03
C TRP A 455 22.29 -17.52 14.26
N LYS A 456 21.15 -17.30 14.90
CA LYS A 456 20.14 -18.33 15.18
C LYS A 456 18.88 -18.08 14.36
N GLY A 457 18.41 -19.09 13.62
CA GLY A 457 17.25 -18.96 12.72
C GLY A 457 17.57 -18.22 11.43
N SER A 458 16.55 -17.85 10.69
CA SER A 458 16.67 -17.15 9.41
C SER A 458 16.86 -15.64 9.60
N LYS A 459 17.71 -15.04 8.74
CA LYS A 459 17.95 -13.58 8.77
C LYS A 459 16.76 -12.79 8.24
N VAL A 460 15.92 -13.43 7.45
CA VAL A 460 14.80 -12.81 6.77
C VAL A 460 13.56 -13.65 6.99
N ILE A 461 12.44 -13.01 7.33
CA ILE A 461 11.13 -13.64 7.47
C ILE A 461 10.11 -12.94 6.55
N PRO A 462 9.10 -13.66 6.03
CA PRO A 462 8.02 -13.02 5.27
C PRO A 462 7.26 -12.01 6.15
N VAL A 463 6.96 -10.83 5.59
CA VAL A 463 6.38 -9.71 6.34
C VAL A 463 5.08 -10.06 7.07
N ALA A 464 4.22 -10.87 6.47
CA ALA A 464 2.96 -11.27 7.08
C ALA A 464 3.10 -12.39 8.12
N ARG A 465 4.33 -12.88 8.39
CA ARG A 465 4.60 -13.98 9.32
C ARG A 465 5.30 -13.57 10.62
N PHE A 466 5.49 -12.28 10.85
CA PHE A 466 6.24 -11.85 12.05
C PHE A 466 5.47 -12.17 13.35
N ALA A 467 4.12 -12.07 13.36
CA ALA A 467 3.32 -12.43 14.54
C ALA A 467 3.46 -13.93 14.86
N ASP A 468 3.37 -14.79 13.85
CA ASP A 468 3.63 -16.24 13.98
C ASP A 468 5.07 -16.52 14.45
N CYS A 469 6.06 -15.75 13.94
CA CYS A 469 7.45 -15.84 14.39
C CYS A 469 7.62 -15.51 15.88
N PHE A 470 6.94 -14.48 16.38
CA PHE A 470 7.06 -14.08 17.79
C PHE A 470 6.50 -15.14 18.75
N VAL A 471 5.44 -15.85 18.35
CA VAL A 471 4.84 -16.89 19.20
C VAL A 471 5.44 -18.30 19.04
N ASN A 472 6.13 -18.55 17.91
CA ASN A 472 6.64 -19.87 17.55
C ASN A 472 8.14 -19.86 17.18
N PRO A 473 9.05 -19.42 18.05
CA PRO A 473 10.49 -19.48 17.78
C PRO A 473 10.92 -20.92 17.43
N GLY A 474 11.78 -21.08 16.43
CA GLY A 474 12.26 -22.37 15.95
C GLY A 474 11.34 -23.09 14.95
N LYS A 475 10.10 -22.63 14.75
CA LYS A 475 9.22 -23.18 13.71
C LYS A 475 9.85 -22.96 12.33
N VAL A 476 9.71 -24.00 11.48
CA VAL A 476 10.18 -23.97 10.09
C VAL A 476 8.97 -23.89 9.18
N ILE A 477 9.02 -22.96 8.24
CA ILE A 477 8.01 -22.77 7.19
C ILE A 477 8.63 -22.86 5.81
N ASP A 478 7.82 -23.20 4.82
CA ASP A 478 8.17 -23.08 3.40
C ASP A 478 8.06 -21.63 2.94
N PHE A 479 8.98 -21.22 2.08
CA PHE A 479 8.98 -19.90 1.46
C PHE A 479 9.80 -19.90 0.17
N ASN A 480 9.15 -19.72 -0.95
CA ASN A 480 9.80 -19.53 -2.27
C ASN A 480 10.92 -20.55 -2.57
N GLY A 481 10.63 -21.83 -2.41
CA GLY A 481 11.56 -22.94 -2.63
C GLY A 481 12.61 -23.12 -1.53
N THR A 482 12.52 -22.38 -0.42
CA THR A 482 13.46 -22.47 0.70
C THR A 482 12.73 -22.72 2.02
N LYS A 483 13.49 -23.05 3.05
CA LYS A 483 12.99 -23.16 4.40
C LYS A 483 13.37 -21.93 5.22
N VAL A 484 12.42 -21.36 5.93
CA VAL A 484 12.61 -20.26 6.87
C VAL A 484 12.40 -20.76 8.28
N THR A 485 13.45 -20.71 9.11
CA THR A 485 13.38 -21.03 10.53
C THR A 485 13.20 -19.76 11.34
N TYR A 486 12.16 -19.67 12.14
CA TYR A 486 11.86 -18.47 12.93
C TYR A 486 12.90 -18.24 14.02
N PRO A 487 13.53 -17.07 14.09
CA PRO A 487 14.41 -16.70 15.20
C PRO A 487 13.62 -16.37 16.47
N GLU A 488 14.29 -16.37 17.63
CA GLU A 488 13.72 -15.89 18.88
C GLU A 488 13.94 -14.38 19.00
N VAL A 489 12.86 -13.61 18.80
CA VAL A 489 12.89 -12.13 18.88
C VAL A 489 12.77 -11.67 20.32
N ARG A 490 13.73 -10.85 20.78
CA ARG A 490 13.74 -10.24 22.12
C ARG A 490 13.57 -8.73 22.11
N LEU A 491 14.11 -8.06 21.10
CA LEU A 491 13.97 -6.63 20.91
C LEU A 491 13.25 -6.33 19.59
N VAL A 492 12.21 -5.52 19.66
CA VAL A 492 11.53 -4.96 18.50
C VAL A 492 11.80 -3.45 18.45
N MET A 493 12.31 -2.97 17.33
CA MET A 493 12.36 -1.55 17.00
C MET A 493 11.43 -1.28 15.83
N TRP A 494 10.45 -0.42 16.03
CA TRP A 494 9.46 -0.07 15.02
C TRP A 494 9.45 1.44 14.78
N ALA A 495 9.87 1.86 13.59
CA ALA A 495 9.99 3.28 13.24
C ALA A 495 8.97 3.65 12.16
N GLY A 496 7.84 4.23 12.58
CA GLY A 496 6.71 4.57 11.71
C GLY A 496 5.94 3.35 11.20
N GLY A 497 4.66 3.55 10.92
CA GLY A 497 3.73 2.51 10.50
C GLY A 497 3.03 1.81 11.67
N ASN A 498 1.86 1.25 11.40
CA ASN A 498 0.95 0.72 12.42
C ASN A 498 0.55 -0.74 12.12
N PRO A 499 1.36 -1.75 12.55
CA PRO A 499 1.07 -3.16 12.31
C PRO A 499 -0.30 -3.60 12.86
N PHE A 500 -0.80 -2.97 13.92
CA PHE A 500 -2.14 -3.26 14.45
C PHE A 500 -3.27 -2.89 13.48
N ALA A 501 -2.99 -2.15 12.41
CA ALA A 501 -3.96 -1.81 11.38
C ALA A 501 -3.78 -2.60 10.07
N HIS A 502 -2.68 -3.36 9.91
CA HIS A 502 -2.43 -4.10 8.66
C HIS A 502 -1.95 -5.54 8.80
N GLN A 503 -1.58 -6.00 10.01
CA GLN A 503 -1.32 -7.42 10.25
C GLN A 503 -2.66 -8.15 10.41
N PRO A 504 -2.87 -9.28 9.71
CA PRO A 504 -4.06 -10.12 9.92
C PRO A 504 -4.15 -10.65 11.35
N ASP A 505 -5.38 -10.95 11.78
CA ASP A 505 -5.70 -11.41 13.14
C ASP A 505 -5.12 -10.51 14.24
N THR A 506 -5.62 -9.26 14.29
CA THR A 506 -5.12 -8.25 15.24
C THR A 506 -5.25 -8.70 16.69
N MET A 507 -6.25 -9.54 17.01
CA MET A 507 -6.40 -10.13 18.35
C MET A 507 -5.24 -11.09 18.69
N ASN A 508 -4.76 -11.85 17.71
CA ASN A 508 -3.55 -12.66 17.87
C ASN A 508 -2.29 -11.81 17.93
N LEU A 509 -2.23 -10.74 17.13
CA LEU A 509 -1.11 -9.81 17.17
C LEU A 509 -0.95 -9.18 18.55
N GLU A 510 -2.03 -8.77 19.23
CA GLU A 510 -1.97 -8.22 20.58
C GLU A 510 -1.28 -9.21 21.55
N ARG A 511 -1.58 -10.51 21.45
CA ARG A 511 -0.92 -11.57 22.24
C ARG A 511 0.55 -11.78 21.82
N ALA A 512 0.81 -11.82 20.52
CA ALA A 512 2.15 -11.98 19.97
C ALA A 512 3.07 -10.82 20.36
N TRP A 513 2.52 -9.60 20.41
CA TRP A 513 3.25 -8.40 20.74
C TRP A 513 3.78 -8.35 22.19
N LYS A 514 3.22 -9.18 23.08
CA LYS A 514 3.69 -9.38 24.46
C LYS A 514 4.87 -10.39 24.56
N LYS A 515 5.29 -11.04 23.46
CA LYS A 515 6.40 -12.03 23.48
C LYS A 515 7.79 -11.41 23.51
N PRO A 516 8.15 -10.41 22.67
CA PRO A 516 9.44 -9.75 22.77
C PRO A 516 9.64 -9.12 24.14
N GLU A 517 10.89 -9.10 24.61
CA GLU A 517 11.23 -8.54 25.92
C GLU A 517 11.02 -7.01 25.95
N THR A 518 11.39 -6.32 24.85
CA THR A 518 11.24 -4.87 24.74
C THR A 518 10.73 -4.48 23.35
N VAL A 519 9.80 -3.52 23.33
CA VAL A 519 9.29 -2.89 22.10
C VAL A 519 9.52 -1.38 22.18
N ILE A 520 10.24 -0.85 21.19
CA ILE A 520 10.55 0.57 21.03
C ILE A 520 9.83 1.05 19.77
N VAL A 521 9.08 2.14 19.90
CA VAL A 521 8.35 2.74 18.79
C VAL A 521 8.77 4.21 18.62
N THR A 522 9.06 4.57 17.37
CA THR A 522 9.22 5.97 16.95
C THR A 522 8.07 6.31 16.02
N ASP A 523 7.22 7.26 16.41
CA ASP A 523 6.05 7.63 15.58
C ASP A 523 5.64 9.09 15.88
N THR A 524 4.82 9.63 15.00
CA THR A 524 4.29 11.00 15.15
C THR A 524 3.03 11.05 16.01
N VAL A 525 2.23 10.00 16.02
CA VAL A 525 0.93 9.93 16.69
C VAL A 525 0.75 8.63 17.48
N TRP A 526 -0.14 8.64 18.47
CA TRP A 526 -0.45 7.51 19.33
C TRP A 526 -1.26 6.43 18.60
N THR A 527 -0.64 5.81 17.60
CA THR A 527 -1.19 4.61 16.97
C THR A 527 -1.39 3.48 17.96
N ALA A 528 -2.16 2.48 17.61
CA ALA A 528 -2.28 1.28 18.45
C ALA A 528 -0.91 0.64 18.72
N THR A 529 0.03 0.70 17.76
CA THR A 529 1.41 0.22 17.93
C THR A 529 2.16 1.00 19.01
N ALA A 530 2.07 2.33 19.01
CA ALA A 530 2.68 3.17 20.03
C ALA A 530 2.06 2.92 21.42
N ARG A 531 0.74 2.69 21.50
CA ARG A 531 0.04 2.33 22.74
C ARG A 531 0.46 0.98 23.31
N HIS A 532 0.98 0.09 22.45
CA HIS A 532 1.48 -1.24 22.83
C HIS A 532 3.01 -1.29 22.86
N ALA A 533 3.70 -0.16 23.09
CA ALA A 533 5.15 -0.11 23.23
C ALA A 533 5.60 0.01 24.70
N ASP A 534 6.90 -0.19 24.94
CA ASP A 534 7.54 0.06 26.21
C ASP A 534 8.18 1.46 26.26
N ILE A 535 8.81 1.86 25.13
CA ILE A 535 9.44 3.19 24.96
C ILE A 535 8.88 3.79 23.68
N VAL A 536 8.41 5.04 23.77
CA VAL A 536 7.83 5.78 22.65
C VAL A 536 8.60 7.08 22.45
N LEU A 537 9.13 7.26 21.24
CA LEU A 537 9.92 8.42 20.85
C LEU A 537 9.10 9.30 19.88
N PRO A 538 8.87 10.59 20.20
CA PRO A 538 8.06 11.49 19.38
C PRO A 538 8.83 11.93 18.13
N ALA A 539 8.39 11.49 16.95
CA ALA A 539 8.93 11.92 15.68
C ALA A 539 8.25 13.19 15.16
N ALA A 540 9.01 14.02 14.47
CA ALA A 540 8.52 15.17 13.72
C ALA A 540 7.77 14.73 12.45
N THR A 541 6.77 15.52 12.04
CA THR A 541 6.08 15.34 10.76
C THR A 541 6.90 15.94 9.61
N ALA A 542 6.53 15.64 8.36
CA ALA A 542 7.20 16.19 7.18
C ALA A 542 7.12 17.74 7.06
N PHE A 543 6.29 18.40 7.85
CA PHE A 543 6.22 19.87 7.92
C PHE A 543 7.19 20.47 8.93
N GLU A 544 7.75 19.67 9.82
CA GLU A 544 8.54 20.09 10.97
C GLU A 544 10.07 19.91 10.75
N HIS A 545 10.48 19.47 9.57
CA HIS A 545 11.90 19.33 9.17
C HIS A 545 12.07 19.55 7.67
N ALA A 546 13.31 19.82 7.24
CA ALA A 546 13.65 19.86 5.82
C ALA A 546 13.98 18.47 5.28
N ASP A 547 13.71 18.24 3.99
CA ASP A 547 14.05 17.01 3.27
C ASP A 547 14.07 17.25 1.75
N ILE A 548 14.19 16.20 0.96
CA ILE A 548 14.16 16.22 -0.50
C ILE A 548 13.58 14.91 -1.03
N THR A 549 12.81 14.94 -2.12
CA THR A 549 12.28 13.71 -2.74
C THR A 549 12.13 13.82 -4.25
N ASN A 550 11.94 12.67 -4.93
CA ASN A 550 11.48 12.62 -6.31
C ASN A 550 9.95 12.73 -6.37
N ILE A 551 9.46 13.23 -7.51
CA ILE A 551 8.05 13.25 -7.87
C ILE A 551 7.78 12.07 -8.80
N GLY A 552 6.84 11.21 -8.44
CA GLY A 552 6.40 10.06 -9.23
C GLY A 552 7.33 8.84 -9.18
N THR A 553 6.80 7.73 -8.66
CA THR A 553 7.55 6.46 -8.57
C THR A 553 7.82 5.86 -9.95
N TYR A 554 6.82 5.84 -10.83
CA TYR A 554 6.96 5.33 -12.19
C TYR A 554 7.19 6.43 -13.22
N SER A 555 6.62 7.62 -12.97
CA SER A 555 6.69 8.74 -13.92
C SER A 555 7.99 9.54 -13.82
N ASN A 556 8.67 9.55 -12.66
CA ASN A 556 9.88 10.34 -12.42
C ASN A 556 9.74 11.80 -12.87
N ASP A 557 8.62 12.44 -12.52
CA ASP A 557 8.26 13.77 -13.03
C ASP A 557 9.23 14.87 -12.62
N GLY A 558 10.02 14.68 -11.54
CA GLY A 558 10.97 15.69 -11.08
C GLY A 558 11.55 15.44 -9.70
N ILE A 559 12.12 16.49 -9.15
CA ILE A 559 12.65 16.56 -7.78
C ILE A 559 12.00 17.78 -7.09
N VAL A 560 11.60 17.61 -5.83
CA VAL A 560 11.03 18.67 -5.01
C VAL A 560 11.80 18.84 -3.71
N ALA A 561 12.05 20.09 -3.33
CA ALA A 561 12.54 20.46 -2.01
C ALA A 561 11.38 20.32 -1.00
N MET A 562 11.63 19.62 0.08
CA MET A 562 10.69 19.57 1.21
C MET A 562 11.17 20.59 2.24
N GLN A 563 10.70 21.82 2.11
CA GLN A 563 11.08 22.91 3.00
C GLN A 563 10.38 22.73 4.35
N GLN A 564 11.10 22.99 5.41
CA GLN A 564 10.54 23.02 6.76
C GLN A 564 9.51 24.15 6.84
N ALA A 565 8.29 23.85 7.23
CA ALA A 565 7.21 24.80 7.35
C ALA A 565 7.12 25.41 8.75
N ILE A 566 7.29 24.61 9.79
CA ILE A 566 7.16 25.00 11.19
C ILE A 566 8.26 24.34 12.03
N GLU A 567 8.53 24.92 13.18
CA GLU A 567 9.36 24.27 14.19
C GLU A 567 8.71 22.98 14.71
N PRO A 568 9.53 21.95 15.08
CA PRO A 568 8.99 20.74 15.69
C PRO A 568 8.07 21.06 16.87
N GLN A 569 6.87 20.49 16.86
CA GLN A 569 5.89 20.76 17.89
C GLN A 569 6.20 19.97 19.15
N TRP A 570 6.05 20.60 20.30
CA TRP A 570 6.41 20.09 21.64
C TRP A 570 7.89 19.66 21.69
N GLU A 571 8.14 18.42 22.05
CA GLU A 571 9.51 17.87 22.11
C GLU A 571 9.80 16.89 20.94
N SER A 572 9.00 16.89 19.87
CA SER A 572 9.27 16.02 18.74
C SER A 572 10.61 16.36 18.06
N LYS A 573 11.26 15.37 17.48
CA LYS A 573 12.54 15.48 16.77
C LYS A 573 12.46 14.77 15.43
N SER A 574 13.28 15.18 14.47
CA SER A 574 13.40 14.49 13.20
C SER A 574 13.92 13.06 13.39
N ASP A 575 13.55 12.15 12.51
CA ASP A 575 14.08 10.78 12.55
C ASP A 575 15.60 10.78 12.46
N TYR A 576 16.19 11.64 11.63
CA TYR A 576 17.65 11.78 11.52
C TYR A 576 18.31 12.13 12.86
N TRP A 577 17.75 13.12 13.58
CA TRP A 577 18.23 13.49 14.90
C TRP A 577 18.13 12.32 15.88
N ILE A 578 16.97 11.66 15.95
CA ILE A 578 16.72 10.54 16.89
C ILE A 578 17.74 9.42 16.68
N PHE A 579 17.91 8.96 15.44
CA PHE A 579 18.83 7.86 15.14
C PHE A 579 20.31 8.28 15.22
N SER A 580 20.64 9.54 14.95
CA SER A 580 21.99 10.09 15.18
C SER A 580 22.37 10.11 16.67
N GLN A 581 21.44 10.52 17.53
CA GLN A 581 21.64 10.53 18.98
C GLN A 581 21.73 9.11 19.57
N LEU A 582 20.99 8.16 19.02
CA LEU A 582 21.16 6.74 19.38
C LEU A 582 22.52 6.21 18.90
N ALA A 583 22.94 6.59 17.69
CA ALA A 583 24.25 6.19 17.15
C ALA A 583 25.42 6.73 18.00
N GLU A 584 25.29 7.92 18.57
CA GLU A 584 26.25 8.51 19.50
C GLU A 584 26.40 7.63 20.76
N ARG A 585 25.29 7.31 21.42
CA ARG A 585 25.29 6.46 22.64
C ARG A 585 25.77 5.03 22.39
N LEU A 586 25.66 4.58 21.13
CA LEU A 586 26.12 3.26 20.69
C LEU A 586 27.56 3.29 20.13
N GLY A 587 28.22 4.46 20.14
CA GLY A 587 29.61 4.63 19.70
C GLY A 587 29.82 4.47 18.18
N CYS A 588 28.81 4.81 17.37
CA CYS A 588 28.87 4.69 15.92
C CYS A 588 28.34 5.93 15.16
N GLN A 589 28.29 7.11 15.83
CA GLN A 589 27.72 8.32 15.24
C GLN A 589 28.42 8.76 13.96
N GLU A 590 29.74 8.78 13.93
CA GLU A 590 30.53 9.18 12.76
C GLU A 590 30.21 8.28 11.54
N ALA A 591 30.14 6.97 11.76
CA ALA A 591 29.78 6.01 10.71
C ALA A 591 28.29 6.11 10.30
N PHE A 592 27.44 6.60 11.20
CA PHE A 592 26.04 6.83 10.93
C PHE A 592 25.81 8.11 10.12
N THR A 593 26.41 9.23 10.55
CA THR A 593 26.20 10.57 9.97
C THR A 593 27.13 10.88 8.80
N GLU A 594 28.29 10.21 8.70
CA GLU A 594 29.41 10.56 7.81
C GLU A 594 29.84 12.03 7.96
N GLY A 595 29.69 12.58 9.19
CA GLY A 595 30.01 13.98 9.51
C GLY A 595 29.03 15.01 8.97
N LEU A 596 27.87 14.60 8.43
CA LEU A 596 26.87 15.50 7.85
C LEU A 596 25.68 15.69 8.80
N ASP A 597 25.10 16.87 8.75
CA ASP A 597 23.75 17.15 9.26
C ASP A 597 22.68 16.90 8.17
N GLU A 598 21.42 17.17 8.48
CA GLU A 598 20.31 16.96 7.56
C GLU A 598 20.46 17.76 6.27
N MET A 599 20.83 19.03 6.37
CA MET A 599 21.01 19.90 5.20
C MET A 599 22.25 19.48 4.39
N GLY A 600 23.32 19.03 5.05
CA GLY A 600 24.49 18.44 4.41
C GLY A 600 24.14 17.22 3.57
N TRP A 601 23.28 16.33 4.10
CA TRP A 601 22.75 15.20 3.34
C TRP A 601 21.89 15.63 2.16
N ILE A 602 20.96 16.58 2.34
CA ILE A 602 20.14 17.11 1.27
C ILE A 602 21.00 17.65 0.14
N ARG A 603 22.02 18.48 0.45
CA ARG A 603 22.97 19.02 -0.53
C ARG A 603 23.77 17.92 -1.25
N ARG A 604 24.24 16.93 -0.52
CA ARG A 604 24.97 15.79 -1.10
C ARG A 604 24.09 14.98 -2.08
N LEU A 605 22.87 14.61 -1.66
CA LEU A 605 21.94 13.86 -2.51
C LEU A 605 21.57 14.62 -3.77
N TYR A 606 21.33 15.92 -3.67
CA TYR A 606 21.07 16.76 -4.84
C TYR A 606 22.31 16.91 -5.74
N GLY A 607 23.50 17.10 -5.17
CA GLY A 607 24.76 17.15 -5.91
C GLY A 607 25.06 15.84 -6.66
N ASP A 608 24.73 14.70 -6.07
CA ASP A 608 24.84 13.41 -6.77
C ASP A 608 23.82 13.26 -7.91
N ALA A 609 22.61 13.79 -7.73
CA ALA A 609 21.62 13.89 -8.80
C ALA A 609 22.07 14.84 -9.92
N GLN A 610 22.75 15.97 -9.61
CA GLN A 610 23.37 16.84 -10.62
C GLN A 610 24.41 16.11 -11.47
N LYS A 611 25.36 15.39 -10.83
CA LYS A 611 26.37 14.58 -11.53
C LYS A 611 25.73 13.49 -12.41
N MET A 612 24.66 12.86 -11.91
CA MET A 612 23.92 11.87 -12.70
C MET A 612 23.22 12.53 -13.90
N GLY A 613 22.60 13.70 -13.68
CA GLY A 613 21.96 14.49 -14.72
C GLY A 613 22.95 14.84 -15.83
N GLU A 614 24.14 15.35 -15.49
CA GLU A 614 25.20 15.65 -16.45
C GLU A 614 25.57 14.44 -17.33
N ARG A 615 25.70 13.25 -16.72
CA ARG A 615 26.02 11.99 -17.46
C ARG A 615 24.94 11.61 -18.47
N ILE A 616 23.69 11.96 -18.22
CA ILE A 616 22.56 11.65 -19.11
C ILE A 616 22.13 12.86 -19.97
N GLY A 617 22.86 13.97 -19.91
CA GLY A 617 22.58 15.19 -20.69
C GLY A 617 21.44 16.04 -20.14
N VAL A 618 21.08 15.90 -18.87
CA VAL A 618 20.05 16.70 -18.16
C VAL A 618 20.72 17.61 -17.16
N LYS A 619 20.71 18.93 -17.43
CA LYS A 619 21.30 19.94 -16.55
C LYS A 619 20.30 20.34 -15.46
N LEU A 620 20.64 20.09 -14.21
CA LEU A 620 19.91 20.60 -13.06
C LEU A 620 20.40 22.02 -12.67
N PRO A 621 19.56 22.89 -12.09
CA PRO A 621 20.01 24.17 -11.53
C PRO A 621 21.01 23.93 -10.38
N ASN A 622 21.74 24.98 -9.97
CA ASN A 622 22.53 24.89 -8.74
C ASN A 622 21.60 24.71 -7.53
N PHE A 623 22.15 24.29 -6.40
CA PHE A 623 21.36 23.93 -5.23
C PHE A 623 20.53 25.13 -4.71
N GLU A 624 21.11 26.33 -4.66
CA GLU A 624 20.43 27.51 -4.11
C GLU A 624 19.23 27.93 -4.96
N ASP A 625 19.39 27.93 -6.28
CA ASP A 625 18.28 28.21 -7.21
C ASP A 625 17.19 27.13 -7.13
N PHE A 626 17.59 25.86 -7.05
CA PHE A 626 16.63 24.76 -6.86
C PHE A 626 15.87 24.92 -5.53
N TRP A 627 16.59 25.13 -4.43
CA TRP A 627 15.98 25.22 -3.10
C TRP A 627 15.03 26.43 -2.99
N LYS A 628 15.41 27.55 -3.59
CA LYS A 628 14.59 28.77 -3.65
C LYS A 628 13.33 28.55 -4.49
N LYS A 629 13.45 27.94 -5.68
CA LYS A 629 12.32 27.62 -6.56
C LYS A 629 11.43 26.52 -5.95
N GLY A 630 12.04 25.58 -5.25
CA GLY A 630 11.40 24.48 -4.56
C GLY A 630 11.25 23.20 -5.38
N TYR A 631 11.45 23.22 -6.70
CA TYR A 631 11.33 22.04 -7.54
C TYR A 631 12.06 22.15 -8.87
N VAL A 632 12.28 21.01 -9.49
CA VAL A 632 12.63 20.87 -10.91
C VAL A 632 11.80 19.77 -11.52
N LEU A 633 11.18 20.02 -12.66
CA LEU A 633 10.43 19.03 -13.43
C LEU A 633 11.27 18.56 -14.63
N PHE A 634 11.02 17.33 -15.04
CA PHE A 634 11.69 16.68 -16.15
C PHE A 634 10.76 16.52 -17.33
N ASP A 635 11.35 16.47 -18.52
CA ASP A 635 10.64 16.27 -19.77
C ASP A 635 10.52 14.77 -20.12
N VAL A 636 9.44 14.28 -20.76
CA VAL A 636 9.25 12.88 -21.25
C VAL A 636 9.64 12.74 -22.71
N ARG A 637 10.49 11.82 -23.17
CA ARG A 637 10.85 11.61 -24.59
C ARG A 637 9.76 10.89 -25.36
N GLU A 638 9.70 11.14 -26.66
CA GLU A 638 8.69 10.56 -27.55
C GLU A 638 8.66 9.02 -27.50
N LYS A 639 9.82 8.36 -27.38
CA LYS A 639 9.90 6.90 -27.29
C LYS A 639 9.18 6.32 -26.08
N ASP A 640 9.09 7.07 -24.98
CA ASP A 640 8.45 6.58 -23.76
C ASP A 640 6.94 6.90 -23.71
N ARG A 641 6.49 7.90 -24.50
CA ARG A 641 5.08 8.03 -24.85
C ARG A 641 4.59 6.84 -25.66
N LYS A 642 5.44 6.33 -26.55
CA LYS A 642 5.15 5.21 -27.43
C LYS A 642 5.52 3.85 -26.83
N PHE A 643 5.87 3.80 -25.54
CA PHE A 643 6.27 2.56 -24.90
C PHE A 643 5.12 1.54 -24.85
N VAL A 644 5.38 0.33 -25.37
CA VAL A 644 4.50 -0.82 -25.30
C VAL A 644 5.20 -1.93 -24.53
N ALA A 645 4.59 -2.38 -23.45
CA ALA A 645 5.13 -3.48 -22.65
C ALA A 645 5.25 -4.75 -23.50
N PHE A 646 6.40 -5.44 -23.42
CA PHE A 646 6.68 -6.68 -24.13
C PHE A 646 6.71 -6.57 -25.69
N GLU A 647 6.74 -5.37 -26.27
CA GLU A 647 6.70 -5.21 -27.74
C GLU A 647 7.92 -5.87 -28.42
N ASP A 648 9.12 -5.58 -27.97
CA ASP A 648 10.34 -6.12 -28.54
C ASP A 648 10.47 -7.62 -28.28
N PHE A 649 10.08 -8.09 -27.09
CA PHE A 649 9.94 -9.51 -26.80
C PHE A 649 8.97 -10.21 -27.75
N ARG A 650 7.80 -9.65 -28.03
CA ARG A 650 6.84 -10.23 -29.00
C ARG A 650 7.43 -10.31 -30.41
N LYS A 651 8.17 -9.28 -30.85
CA LYS A 651 8.81 -9.24 -32.16
C LYS A 651 9.88 -10.31 -32.28
N ASP A 652 10.79 -10.42 -31.30
CA ASP A 652 11.84 -11.41 -31.25
C ASP A 652 12.13 -11.87 -29.81
N PRO A 653 11.48 -12.95 -29.36
CA PRO A 653 11.69 -13.47 -28.02
C PRO A 653 13.10 -14.00 -27.73
N LYS A 654 13.86 -14.31 -28.77
CA LYS A 654 15.25 -14.78 -28.62
C LYS A 654 16.19 -13.62 -28.38
N ALA A 655 16.05 -12.54 -29.15
CA ALA A 655 16.84 -11.32 -28.97
C ALA A 655 16.49 -10.53 -27.72
N HIS A 656 15.23 -10.61 -27.26
CA HIS A 656 14.69 -9.87 -26.12
C HIS A 656 14.08 -10.82 -25.08
N SER A 657 14.80 -11.92 -24.78
CA SER A 657 14.33 -12.94 -23.82
C SER A 657 13.99 -12.34 -22.47
N LEU A 658 12.97 -12.88 -21.82
CA LEU A 658 12.61 -12.55 -20.45
C LEU A 658 13.59 -13.21 -19.47
N ASP A 659 13.71 -12.66 -18.27
CA ASP A 659 14.54 -13.23 -17.18
C ASP A 659 13.78 -14.38 -16.45
N THR A 660 13.18 -15.27 -17.23
CA THR A 660 12.56 -16.53 -16.78
C THR A 660 13.44 -17.72 -17.15
N GLU A 661 13.20 -18.88 -16.56
CA GLU A 661 13.96 -20.11 -16.85
C GLU A 661 13.93 -20.48 -18.33
N SER A 662 12.80 -20.26 -19.00
CA SER A 662 12.63 -20.55 -20.44
C SER A 662 13.00 -19.38 -21.35
N GLY A 663 13.22 -18.19 -20.82
CA GLY A 663 13.32 -16.94 -21.59
C GLY A 663 11.99 -16.44 -22.15
N LEU A 664 10.89 -17.13 -21.89
CA LEU A 664 9.53 -16.87 -22.40
C LEU A 664 8.55 -16.56 -21.26
N ILE A 665 7.32 -16.18 -21.61
CA ILE A 665 6.22 -16.10 -20.63
C ILE A 665 5.87 -17.51 -20.16
N GLN A 666 6.01 -17.80 -18.88
CA GLN A 666 5.76 -19.14 -18.35
C GLN A 666 4.31 -19.34 -17.92
N LEU A 667 3.59 -20.15 -18.66
CA LEU A 667 2.27 -20.67 -18.33
C LEU A 667 2.36 -21.97 -17.52
N TYR A 668 3.55 -22.54 -17.46
CA TYR A 668 4.01 -23.60 -16.57
C TYR A 668 5.43 -23.27 -16.12
N SER A 669 5.69 -23.38 -14.81
CA SER A 669 7.02 -23.21 -14.23
C SER A 669 7.53 -24.56 -13.71
N PRO A 670 8.55 -25.17 -14.35
CA PRO A 670 9.17 -26.39 -13.83
C PRO A 670 9.77 -26.20 -12.44
N GLN A 671 10.27 -24.98 -12.17
CA GLN A 671 10.86 -24.65 -10.88
C GLN A 671 9.81 -24.65 -9.75
N ILE A 672 8.62 -24.02 -9.95
CA ILE A 672 7.53 -24.07 -8.97
C ILE A 672 7.02 -25.49 -8.81
N ALA A 673 6.83 -26.23 -9.90
CA ALA A 673 6.43 -27.62 -9.86
C ALA A 673 7.42 -28.49 -9.05
N GLY A 674 8.72 -28.18 -9.18
CA GLY A 674 9.80 -28.84 -8.43
C GLY A 674 9.75 -28.61 -6.92
N TYR A 675 9.12 -27.53 -6.43
CA TYR A 675 8.91 -27.29 -4.99
C TYR A 675 7.88 -28.23 -4.37
N LYS A 676 6.99 -28.81 -5.17
CA LYS A 676 5.93 -29.75 -4.74
C LYS A 676 4.98 -29.15 -3.70
N TYR A 677 4.69 -27.85 -3.83
CA TYR A 677 3.72 -27.20 -2.97
C TYR A 677 2.29 -27.63 -3.35
N ALA A 678 1.49 -28.00 -2.36
CA ALA A 678 0.08 -28.34 -2.56
C ALA A 678 -0.79 -27.10 -2.83
N ASP A 679 -0.33 -25.93 -2.42
CA ASP A 679 -1.04 -24.63 -2.46
C ASP A 679 -0.52 -23.68 -3.57
N CYS A 680 0.46 -24.14 -4.39
CA CYS A 680 0.96 -23.42 -5.55
C CYS A 680 1.58 -24.42 -6.53
N LEU A 681 0.79 -24.82 -7.53
CA LEU A 681 1.20 -25.80 -8.54
C LEU A 681 2.11 -25.18 -9.62
N GLY A 682 2.63 -26.03 -10.51
CA GLY A 682 3.49 -25.59 -11.62
C GLY A 682 2.81 -24.74 -12.70
N HIS A 683 1.50 -24.64 -12.70
CA HIS A 683 0.70 -23.79 -13.59
C HIS A 683 -0.34 -22.98 -12.79
N PRO A 684 -0.87 -21.87 -13.31
CA PRO A 684 -1.93 -21.14 -12.64
C PRO A 684 -3.16 -22.03 -12.49
N SER A 685 -3.73 -22.04 -11.27
CA SER A 685 -4.80 -22.96 -10.88
C SER A 685 -5.86 -22.24 -10.07
N TYR A 686 -7.04 -22.82 -9.99
CA TYR A 686 -8.06 -22.37 -9.06
C TYR A 686 -8.09 -23.25 -7.82
N PHE A 687 -8.00 -22.64 -6.67
CA PHE A 687 -8.17 -23.27 -5.37
C PHE A 687 -9.33 -22.60 -4.63
N VAL A 688 -10.19 -23.39 -4.03
CA VAL A 688 -11.28 -22.88 -3.20
C VAL A 688 -10.70 -22.36 -1.88
N PRO A 689 -10.87 -21.06 -1.56
CA PRO A 689 -10.42 -20.52 -0.28
C PRO A 689 -11.10 -21.21 0.91
N SER A 690 -10.37 -21.35 2.02
CA SER A 690 -10.92 -21.94 3.25
C SER A 690 -12.07 -21.12 3.86
N GLU A 691 -12.07 -19.82 3.65
CA GLU A 691 -13.18 -18.92 3.94
C GLU A 691 -13.49 -18.10 2.68
N GLY A 692 -14.62 -18.36 2.05
CA GLY A 692 -15.10 -17.67 0.85
C GLY A 692 -16.60 -17.89 0.68
N VAL A 693 -17.23 -17.23 -0.27
CA VAL A 693 -18.69 -17.34 -0.48
C VAL A 693 -19.12 -18.77 -0.74
N ASN A 694 -18.26 -19.60 -1.34
CA ASN A 694 -18.51 -21.01 -1.60
C ASN A 694 -18.31 -21.92 -0.37
N THR A 695 -17.72 -21.39 0.71
CA THR A 695 -17.49 -22.11 1.99
C THR A 695 -18.23 -21.47 3.17
N LYS A 696 -19.16 -20.55 2.91
CA LYS A 696 -19.97 -19.88 3.92
C LYS A 696 -20.79 -20.87 4.76
N THR A 697 -21.01 -20.49 6.02
CA THR A 697 -21.86 -21.21 6.96
C THR A 697 -23.04 -20.36 7.39
N GLN A 698 -23.98 -20.96 8.14
CA GLN A 698 -25.08 -20.22 8.72
C GLN A 698 -24.61 -19.14 9.72
N ASP A 699 -23.51 -19.42 10.45
CA ASP A 699 -22.94 -18.51 11.45
C ASP A 699 -22.10 -17.38 10.83
N THR A 700 -21.61 -17.56 9.60
CA THR A 700 -20.79 -16.62 8.87
C THR A 700 -21.16 -16.62 7.38
N PRO A 701 -22.33 -16.02 7.06
CA PRO A 701 -22.91 -16.11 5.70
C PRO A 701 -22.39 -15.05 4.72
N LEU A 702 -21.63 -14.05 5.20
CA LEU A 702 -21.17 -12.92 4.40
C LEU A 702 -19.65 -12.96 4.23
N ALA A 703 -19.18 -12.67 3.02
CA ALA A 703 -17.74 -12.48 2.78
C ALA A 703 -17.32 -11.04 3.10
N LEU A 704 -16.25 -10.89 3.89
CA LEU A 704 -15.66 -9.60 4.23
C LEU A 704 -14.60 -9.20 3.20
N MET A 705 -14.69 -8.00 2.68
CA MET A 705 -13.65 -7.33 1.90
C MET A 705 -13.08 -6.13 2.65
N ALA A 706 -11.74 -6.01 2.65
CA ALA A 706 -11.02 -4.93 3.30
C ALA A 706 -10.32 -4.04 2.25
N CYS A 707 -11.09 -3.22 1.55
CA CYS A 707 -10.60 -2.32 0.51
C CYS A 707 -9.89 -1.09 1.10
N LYS A 708 -9.17 -0.33 0.25
CA LYS A 708 -8.60 0.97 0.63
C LYS A 708 -9.71 2.01 0.77
N SER A 709 -9.72 2.77 1.86
CA SER A 709 -10.52 3.98 1.98
C SER A 709 -9.94 5.10 1.11
N ARG A 710 -10.80 5.96 0.56
CA ARG A 710 -10.38 7.20 -0.13
C ARG A 710 -10.02 8.33 0.84
N TYR A 711 -10.41 8.23 2.10
CA TYR A 711 -10.31 9.27 3.11
C TYR A 711 -9.05 9.19 3.97
N ARG A 712 -8.21 8.18 3.72
CA ARG A 712 -6.93 7.96 4.40
C ARG A 712 -6.04 7.02 3.60
N MET A 713 -4.78 6.92 4.00
CA MET A 713 -3.86 5.92 3.48
C MET A 713 -3.53 4.90 4.57
N HIS A 714 -4.04 3.66 4.42
CA HIS A 714 -3.93 2.64 5.46
C HIS A 714 -4.38 3.23 6.82
N SER A 715 -3.48 3.35 7.79
CA SER A 715 -3.77 3.96 9.10
C SER A 715 -3.32 5.43 9.24
N GLN A 716 -2.80 6.04 8.17
CA GLN A 716 -2.43 7.46 8.19
C GLN A 716 -3.65 8.34 7.95
N LEU A 717 -3.69 9.49 8.61
CA LEU A 717 -4.78 10.44 8.62
C LEU A 717 -6.08 9.90 9.26
N ASP A 718 -6.05 8.77 9.94
CA ASP A 718 -7.22 8.17 10.59
C ASP A 718 -7.86 9.12 11.63
N GLY A 719 -7.04 9.83 12.42
CA GLY A 719 -7.47 10.81 13.42
C GLY A 719 -7.59 12.24 12.89
N THR A 720 -7.88 12.47 11.63
CA THR A 720 -8.02 13.80 11.03
C THR A 720 -9.40 14.03 10.42
N THR A 721 -9.74 15.28 10.16
CA THR A 721 -11.02 15.68 9.58
C THR A 721 -11.30 14.94 8.27
N SER A 722 -10.29 14.67 7.44
CA SER A 722 -10.47 13.95 6.17
C SER A 722 -11.13 12.58 6.36
N HIS A 723 -10.74 11.84 7.39
CA HIS A 723 -11.30 10.52 7.66
C HIS A 723 -12.63 10.61 8.43
N HIS A 724 -12.78 11.55 9.35
CA HIS A 724 -14.01 11.71 10.13
C HIS A 724 -15.26 11.95 9.28
N PHE A 725 -15.11 12.48 8.04
CA PHE A 725 -16.24 12.61 7.11
C PHE A 725 -16.86 11.26 6.71
N ALA A 726 -16.07 10.19 6.71
CA ALA A 726 -16.55 8.85 6.35
C ALA A 726 -17.17 8.11 7.54
N ASN A 727 -16.87 8.51 8.77
CA ASN A 727 -17.27 7.78 9.96
C ASN A 727 -18.77 7.91 10.23
N ILE A 728 -19.34 6.82 10.74
CA ILE A 728 -20.71 6.75 11.23
C ILE A 728 -20.62 6.44 12.72
N GLU A 729 -21.15 7.33 13.58
CA GLU A 729 -21.02 7.22 15.04
C GLU A 729 -19.56 7.00 15.48
N ASP A 730 -18.64 7.80 14.91
CA ASP A 730 -17.18 7.75 15.10
C ASP A 730 -16.52 6.42 14.66
N ARG A 731 -17.18 5.58 13.87
CA ARG A 731 -16.71 4.26 13.45
C ARG A 731 -16.55 4.14 11.96
N GLU A 732 -15.68 3.24 11.55
CA GLU A 732 -15.50 2.88 10.14
C GLU A 732 -16.82 2.40 9.52
N PRO A 733 -17.16 2.81 8.29
CA PRO A 733 -18.34 2.31 7.61
C PRO A 733 -18.25 0.80 7.30
N CYS A 734 -19.34 0.09 7.54
CA CYS A 734 -19.60 -1.24 7.03
C CYS A 734 -20.60 -1.13 5.86
N TRP A 735 -20.11 -1.33 4.63
CA TRP A 735 -20.99 -1.33 3.46
C TRP A 735 -21.73 -2.66 3.38
N ILE A 736 -23.03 -2.62 3.25
CA ILE A 736 -23.87 -3.81 3.18
C ILE A 736 -24.92 -3.66 2.09
N ASN A 737 -25.15 -4.74 1.33
CA ASN A 737 -26.17 -4.74 0.28
C ASN A 737 -27.58 -4.60 0.89
N PRO A 738 -28.51 -3.85 0.24
CA PRO A 738 -29.88 -3.67 0.73
C PRO A 738 -30.63 -4.98 1.03
N ALA A 739 -30.41 -6.04 0.26
CA ALA A 739 -31.02 -7.35 0.52
C ALA A 739 -30.51 -7.98 1.81
N ASP A 740 -29.20 -7.93 2.04
CA ASP A 740 -28.56 -8.45 3.26
C ASP A 740 -28.91 -7.64 4.50
N ALA A 741 -28.97 -6.30 4.36
CA ALA A 741 -29.37 -5.39 5.42
C ALA A 741 -30.83 -5.62 5.87
N LYS A 742 -31.75 -5.75 4.89
CA LYS A 742 -33.17 -5.99 5.14
C LYS A 742 -33.41 -7.23 5.97
N THR A 743 -32.73 -8.35 5.67
CA THR A 743 -32.90 -9.62 6.41
C THR A 743 -32.43 -9.53 7.86
N ARG A 744 -31.62 -8.51 8.21
CA ARG A 744 -31.03 -8.25 9.51
C ARG A 744 -31.66 -7.07 10.26
N GLY A 745 -32.62 -6.40 9.64
CA GLY A 745 -33.26 -5.20 10.19
C GLY A 745 -32.26 -4.03 10.38
N ILE A 746 -31.26 -3.93 9.46
CA ILE A 746 -30.23 -2.91 9.49
C ILE A 746 -30.58 -1.79 8.51
N GLU A 747 -30.41 -0.55 8.97
CA GLU A 747 -30.56 0.67 8.18
C GLU A 747 -29.23 1.45 8.16
N SER A 748 -29.04 2.31 7.15
CA SER A 748 -27.88 3.21 7.11
C SER A 748 -27.89 4.12 8.34
N GLY A 749 -26.72 4.24 8.98
CA GLY A 749 -26.56 5.01 10.23
C GLY A 749 -26.63 4.15 11.49
N ASP A 750 -27.13 2.91 11.42
CA ASP A 750 -27.07 1.99 12.56
C ASP A 750 -25.62 1.63 12.90
N VAL A 751 -25.33 1.41 14.17
CA VAL A 751 -24.10 0.73 14.55
C VAL A 751 -24.34 -0.78 14.48
N VAL A 752 -23.37 -1.48 13.88
CA VAL A 752 -23.42 -2.94 13.68
C VAL A 752 -22.22 -3.62 14.30
N LEU A 753 -22.45 -4.83 14.82
CA LEU A 753 -21.43 -5.77 15.25
C LEU A 753 -21.10 -6.68 14.06
N VAL A 754 -19.86 -6.59 13.58
CA VAL A 754 -19.32 -7.51 12.58
C VAL A 754 -18.45 -8.52 13.30
N ARG A 755 -18.72 -9.83 13.15
CA ARG A 755 -18.08 -10.87 13.96
C ARG A 755 -17.82 -12.16 13.22
N ASN A 756 -16.84 -12.89 13.72
CA ASN A 756 -16.61 -14.31 13.44
C ASN A 756 -15.94 -15.00 14.63
N LYS A 757 -15.40 -16.21 14.42
CA LYS A 757 -14.72 -17.00 15.48
C LYS A 757 -13.44 -16.36 16.03
N ARG A 758 -12.79 -15.45 15.30
CA ARG A 758 -11.51 -14.81 15.69
C ARG A 758 -11.72 -13.56 16.53
N GLY A 759 -12.74 -12.78 16.21
CA GLY A 759 -12.97 -11.50 16.87
C GLY A 759 -14.30 -10.88 16.54
N ALA A 760 -14.42 -9.61 16.92
CA ALA A 760 -15.55 -8.77 16.61
C ALA A 760 -15.11 -7.31 16.53
N LEU A 761 -15.83 -6.53 15.73
CA LEU A 761 -15.69 -5.08 15.64
C LEU A 761 -17.06 -4.40 15.61
N LEU A 762 -17.10 -3.16 16.02
CA LEU A 762 -18.24 -2.25 15.79
C LEU A 762 -17.92 -1.36 14.58
N ALA A 763 -18.92 -1.20 13.71
CA ALA A 763 -18.84 -0.37 12.51
C ALA A 763 -20.16 0.37 12.30
N GLY A 764 -20.18 1.44 11.53
CA GLY A 764 -21.39 2.12 11.12
C GLY A 764 -21.97 1.54 9.84
N ALA A 765 -23.24 1.17 9.82
CA ALA A 765 -23.86 0.58 8.63
C ALA A 765 -24.05 1.63 7.52
N TYR A 766 -23.57 1.31 6.34
CA TYR A 766 -23.83 2.02 5.09
C TYR A 766 -24.51 1.08 4.11
N VAL A 767 -25.83 1.18 4.01
CA VAL A 767 -26.61 0.32 3.12
C VAL A 767 -26.52 0.87 1.69
N THR A 768 -25.97 0.06 0.77
CA THR A 768 -25.68 0.49 -0.60
C THR A 768 -25.76 -0.68 -1.58
N ASP A 769 -26.26 -0.43 -2.78
CA ASP A 769 -26.27 -1.37 -3.91
C ASP A 769 -24.92 -1.46 -4.65
N ARG A 770 -23.94 -0.64 -4.26
CA ARG A 770 -22.57 -0.69 -4.77
C ARG A 770 -21.79 -1.94 -4.34
N VAL A 771 -22.32 -2.75 -3.45
CA VAL A 771 -21.72 -4.04 -3.06
C VAL A 771 -22.68 -5.18 -3.43
N MET A 772 -22.13 -6.26 -3.99
CA MET A 772 -22.94 -7.41 -4.38
C MET A 772 -23.58 -8.10 -3.17
N PRO A 773 -24.73 -8.76 -3.30
CA PRO A 773 -25.32 -9.54 -2.21
C PRO A 773 -24.36 -10.64 -1.69
N GLY A 774 -24.35 -10.86 -0.37
CA GLY A 774 -23.51 -11.85 0.28
C GLY A 774 -22.08 -11.34 0.58
N VAL A 775 -21.81 -10.05 0.34
CA VAL A 775 -20.52 -9.41 0.60
C VAL A 775 -20.70 -8.16 1.46
N VAL A 776 -19.79 -7.92 2.36
CA VAL A 776 -19.69 -6.67 3.12
C VAL A 776 -18.29 -6.09 3.01
N VAL A 777 -18.20 -4.75 3.11
CA VAL A 777 -16.92 -4.04 3.05
C VAL A 777 -16.70 -3.28 4.35
N VAL A 778 -15.57 -3.54 5.00
CA VAL A 778 -15.03 -2.68 6.06
C VAL A 778 -13.62 -2.30 5.65
N HIS A 779 -13.38 -1.02 5.39
CA HIS A 779 -12.09 -0.58 4.87
C HIS A 779 -10.97 -0.86 5.86
N HIS A 780 -9.81 -1.30 5.33
CA HIS A 780 -8.64 -1.52 6.16
C HIS A 780 -8.02 -0.21 6.64
N GLY A 781 -7.38 -0.23 7.80
CA GLY A 781 -6.57 0.88 8.30
C GLY A 781 -7.11 1.57 9.54
N ALA A 782 -8.37 1.36 9.93
CA ALA A 782 -8.90 1.87 11.18
C ALA A 782 -7.99 1.47 12.37
N TRP A 783 -7.73 2.42 13.27
CA TRP A 783 -6.87 2.14 14.42
C TRP A 783 -7.55 1.18 15.38
N PHE A 784 -6.79 0.18 15.83
CA PHE A 784 -7.28 -0.84 16.75
C PHE A 784 -7.61 -0.24 18.12
N ALA A 785 -8.85 -0.40 18.55
CA ALA A 785 -9.41 0.13 19.80
C ALA A 785 -10.13 -0.98 20.58
N PRO A 786 -9.39 -1.94 21.18
CA PRO A 786 -10.00 -3.06 21.89
C PRO A 786 -10.63 -2.63 23.21
N MET A 787 -11.84 -3.10 23.48
CA MET A 787 -12.57 -2.89 24.74
C MET A 787 -13.30 -4.18 25.15
N ASP A 788 -13.35 -4.44 26.43
CA ASP A 788 -14.14 -5.54 26.96
C ASP A 788 -15.58 -5.06 27.18
N VAL A 789 -16.51 -5.52 26.36
CA VAL A 789 -17.92 -5.15 26.38
C VAL A 789 -18.74 -6.41 26.59
N ASN A 790 -19.50 -6.46 27.67
CA ASN A 790 -20.35 -7.60 28.06
C ASN A 790 -19.60 -8.95 28.07
N GLY A 791 -18.36 -8.93 28.56
CA GLY A 791 -17.52 -10.14 28.65
C GLY A 791 -16.90 -10.59 27.33
N ARG A 792 -17.01 -9.81 26.27
CA ARG A 792 -16.37 -10.05 24.97
C ARG A 792 -15.42 -8.91 24.64
N ARG A 793 -14.21 -9.26 24.21
CA ARG A 793 -13.25 -8.29 23.68
C ARG A 793 -13.62 -7.91 22.25
N ILE A 794 -13.90 -6.64 22.02
CA ILE A 794 -14.41 -6.09 20.76
C ILE A 794 -13.51 -4.92 20.34
N ASP A 795 -13.21 -4.78 19.07
CA ASP A 795 -12.72 -3.52 18.53
C ASP A 795 -13.88 -2.54 18.37
N VAL A 796 -13.81 -1.38 19.00
CA VAL A 796 -14.93 -0.42 19.00
C VAL A 796 -14.85 0.62 17.88
N HIS A 797 -13.85 0.54 16.98
CA HIS A 797 -13.61 1.56 15.97
C HIS A 797 -13.74 1.07 14.51
N GLY A 798 -13.61 -0.25 14.26
CA GLY A 798 -13.80 -0.82 12.92
C GLY A 798 -12.55 -1.39 12.26
N ASN A 799 -11.57 -1.88 13.02
CA ASN A 799 -10.39 -2.52 12.46
C ASN A 799 -10.74 -3.89 11.85
N SER A 800 -10.87 -3.94 10.52
CA SER A 800 -11.24 -5.15 9.77
C SER A 800 -10.29 -6.35 10.02
N ASN A 801 -9.03 -6.10 10.40
CA ASN A 801 -8.07 -7.18 10.66
C ASN A 801 -8.32 -7.96 11.96
N THR A 802 -9.25 -7.52 12.81
CA THR A 802 -9.74 -8.34 13.93
C THR A 802 -10.46 -9.60 13.44
N LEU A 803 -10.90 -9.61 12.18
CA LEU A 803 -11.73 -10.65 11.55
C LEU A 803 -10.97 -11.48 10.51
N THR A 804 -9.78 -11.05 10.06
CA THR A 804 -9.00 -11.74 9.03
C THR A 804 -8.14 -12.86 9.60
N MET A 805 -7.74 -13.82 8.76
CA MET A 805 -6.91 -14.94 9.18
C MET A 805 -5.42 -14.62 9.07
N ASP A 806 -4.63 -15.02 10.07
CA ASP A 806 -3.15 -14.97 10.01
C ASP A 806 -2.58 -16.26 9.39
N VAL A 807 -3.00 -16.58 8.17
CA VAL A 807 -2.44 -17.67 7.36
C VAL A 807 -1.82 -17.11 6.09
N PRO A 808 -0.85 -17.79 5.47
CA PRO A 808 -0.20 -17.31 4.24
C PRO A 808 -1.12 -17.40 3.02
N THR A 809 -0.84 -16.62 1.97
CA THR A 809 -1.43 -16.79 0.64
C THR A 809 -1.13 -18.19 0.10
N SER A 810 0.12 -18.61 0.13
CA SER A 810 0.63 -19.95 -0.17
C SER A 810 2.05 -20.12 0.39
N SER A 811 2.60 -21.30 0.27
CA SER A 811 4.00 -21.62 0.58
C SER A 811 5.01 -20.89 -0.33
N LEU A 812 4.58 -20.36 -1.49
CA LEU A 812 5.46 -19.61 -2.38
C LEU A 812 5.72 -18.20 -1.84
N ALA A 813 4.69 -17.43 -1.52
CA ALA A 813 4.85 -16.01 -1.19
C ALA A 813 4.70 -15.68 0.30
N CYS A 814 3.99 -16.49 1.07
CA CYS A 814 3.65 -16.22 2.46
C CYS A 814 3.06 -14.80 2.67
N GLY A 815 2.25 -14.32 1.73
CA GLY A 815 1.57 -13.03 1.80
C GLY A 815 0.38 -13.03 2.77
N ASN A 816 -0.22 -11.86 2.98
CA ASN A 816 -1.44 -11.71 3.79
C ASN A 816 -2.71 -11.97 2.95
N ILE A 817 -3.77 -12.37 3.63
CA ILE A 817 -5.07 -12.69 3.02
C ILE A 817 -6.20 -11.80 3.56
N ALA A 818 -5.97 -10.49 3.58
CA ALA A 818 -6.88 -9.50 4.17
C ALA A 818 -8.30 -9.46 3.56
N SER A 819 -8.50 -10.01 2.35
CA SER A 819 -9.81 -10.12 1.69
C SER A 819 -10.33 -11.56 1.61
N THR A 820 -9.94 -12.41 2.56
CA THR A 820 -10.42 -13.78 2.69
C THR A 820 -10.89 -14.00 4.13
N ALA A 821 -12.14 -13.67 4.42
CA ALA A 821 -12.77 -13.90 5.71
C ALA A 821 -14.28 -14.01 5.54
N LEU A 822 -14.91 -14.82 6.39
CA LEU A 822 -16.37 -14.90 6.51
C LEU A 822 -16.81 -14.30 7.84
N VAL A 823 -17.94 -13.61 7.81
CA VAL A 823 -18.49 -12.87 8.96
C VAL A 823 -20.01 -12.95 9.03
N GLU A 824 -20.56 -12.61 10.20
CA GLU A 824 -21.94 -12.20 10.39
C GLU A 824 -21.97 -10.72 10.77
N VAL A 825 -23.06 -10.03 10.41
CA VAL A 825 -23.33 -8.64 10.73
C VAL A 825 -24.65 -8.54 11.46
N GLU A 826 -24.63 -7.97 12.65
CA GLU A 826 -25.80 -7.85 13.52
C GLU A 826 -25.98 -6.37 13.92
N LYS A 827 -27.23 -5.90 13.98
CA LYS A 827 -27.51 -4.57 14.54
C LYS A 827 -27.10 -4.54 16.02
N TRP A 828 -26.27 -3.55 16.39
CA TRP A 828 -25.87 -3.38 17.80
C TRP A 828 -27.06 -3.06 18.67
N LYS A 829 -27.07 -3.65 19.87
CA LYS A 829 -28.12 -3.44 20.89
C LYS A 829 -27.46 -3.05 22.20
N GLY A 830 -27.93 -2.00 22.82
CA GLY A 830 -27.43 -1.50 24.08
C GLY A 830 -26.66 -0.19 23.97
N GLU A 831 -26.01 0.22 25.05
CA GLU A 831 -25.18 1.42 25.09
C GLU A 831 -24.00 1.31 24.15
N LEU A 832 -23.70 2.41 23.43
CA LEU A 832 -22.57 2.46 22.52
C LEU A 832 -21.29 2.72 23.30
N PRO A 833 -20.27 1.83 23.18
CA PRO A 833 -18.96 2.11 23.75
C PRO A 833 -18.34 3.35 23.12
N ARG A 834 -17.69 4.18 23.93
CA ARG A 834 -16.97 5.35 23.43
C ARG A 834 -15.77 4.91 22.56
N VAL A 835 -15.57 5.59 21.45
CA VAL A 835 -14.33 5.50 20.69
C VAL A 835 -13.26 6.38 21.35
N TYR A 836 -12.14 5.79 21.74
CA TYR A 836 -11.06 6.46 22.50
C TYR A 836 -9.74 6.53 21.75
N VAL A 837 -9.72 6.03 20.55
CA VAL A 837 -8.48 5.75 19.79
C VAL A 837 -7.67 7.01 19.48
N TYR A 838 -8.29 8.17 19.46
CA TYR A 838 -7.63 9.47 19.21
C TYR A 838 -7.25 10.23 20.49
N ASP A 839 -7.63 9.74 21.65
CA ASP A 839 -7.24 10.35 22.91
C ASP A 839 -5.73 10.17 23.18
N GLN A 840 -5.20 11.01 24.03
CA GLN A 840 -3.91 10.72 24.65
C GLN A 840 -4.07 9.49 25.56
N PRO A 841 -3.12 8.55 25.59
CA PRO A 841 -3.17 7.47 26.57
C PRO A 841 -3.08 8.04 27.99
N GLU A 842 -3.50 7.26 28.97
CA GLU A 842 -3.32 7.66 30.36
C GLU A 842 -1.82 7.82 30.65
N ARG A 843 -1.46 8.96 31.28
CA ARG A 843 -0.06 9.36 31.41
C ARG A 843 0.22 10.12 32.70
N VAL A 844 1.44 10.04 33.14
CA VAL A 844 2.02 10.86 34.20
C VAL A 844 2.95 11.88 33.55
N LEU A 845 2.67 13.16 33.72
CA LEU A 845 3.54 14.27 33.34
C LEU A 845 4.25 14.75 34.60
N VAL A 846 5.54 14.53 34.67
CA VAL A 846 6.40 14.98 35.79
C VAL A 846 7.07 16.29 35.40
#